data_e8b6625549d165c067a18abf4700f12d
#
_entry.id   e8b6625549d165c067a18abf4700f12d
#
_cell.length_a   1.000
_cell.length_b   1.000
_cell.length_c   1.000
_cell.angle_alpha   90.00
_cell.angle_beta   90.00
_cell.angle_gamma   90.00
#
_symmetry.space_group_name_H-M   'P 1'
#
loop_
_entity.id
_entity.type
_entity.pdbx_description
1 polymer ?
#
loop_
_entity_poly.entity_id
_entity_poly.type
_entity_poly.pdbx_seq_one_letter_code
_entity_poly.pdbx_strand_id
1 'polypeptide(L)'
;MSYFARLPEQFVPPLLLETELLNALYGAARQQHDDVEIAATPGEDVAIRATFIRWFLLGAIPASQIPIARVRITGATIDGVLVLRGARLIVRLCFQLCRFTAPIDLTEATVPGFELIGGAIPAIHADRLTVRGSLLIRAADPAGKDGTEIKIAGAIRLNGATIRGNFDMQGAHLGAELAEQRGYLAPLAVAPVYCSHDPATPEARLAAQRRPNAEDGTREPAIDGRAWVALEADGLSVDGHLRCVWPFHAKGELRLDGCRIGRNLDCAGARLENFGGYTLSAAGARIAGTAYFGSPFHEHADDSHHGRNPQFVSRGTARLDGARVEGDLDCSDGCFFATAFLTGWNTVSPFENDAYALRANGVEVGANARFAGRFIAHGNVTLLNARIGRDLDFTSARLEFAGGEALCCDGIAVAGLVMLLGGQRPFWTNGLLRFVLASIGQGIYAENVRFDRSGPPAPLTQHAFLTEDKRFAKFAVPSELWLTDPLWTAHDRKEIVRHACGIYADDAAITGSFIWRDVAGEPANGSPSYPFWLHLSGASAETVDDDIKSWAEPDRFDIANCRYRSLAGLFEGYRFDEGEDHPKAFASYVKSRLSLLDREYAPRRAERSSLKLGGLALPPRPRKACSRYEAIRRFKPQPYLQLARVLRIAGMDKEANKVLARLESNRTRYGGFYWPNRLLRGFTFGFLLNYGFGWPRPAIVLLIWASISSVAFQIARSQHLIEPTWHNKENLAAKPDRESNPPYVPFNAPIFALDTLVPLVNLDQKENWEVEPMSHHMVEAGTRPFSWRDYRTYSGLLSSAPDRLVGWLIIFNKFFGWLLTSLFAGGVTGLLRGGREPAELPGGE
;
A
#
# COMPACT_ATOMS: atom_id res chain seq x y z
N MET A 1 -75.76 -4.18 -23.88
CA MET A 1 -75.12 -2.84 -23.82
C MET A 1 -75.31 -2.04 -22.49
N SER A 2 -75.67 -2.61 -21.39
CA SER A 2 -76.02 -1.86 -20.17
C SER A 2 -75.09 -2.09 -18.99
N TYR A 3 -73.97 -2.71 -19.18
CA TYR A 3 -73.05 -3.03 -18.07
C TYR A 3 -71.77 -2.20 -18.06
N PHE A 4 -71.55 -1.32 -19.03
CA PHE A 4 -70.34 -0.46 -19.01
C PHE A 4 -70.65 0.89 -18.38
N ALA A 5 -69.92 1.32 -17.38
CA ALA A 5 -69.94 2.68 -16.87
C ALA A 5 -70.05 3.67 -18.03
N ARG A 6 -71.06 4.54 -18.06
CA ARG A 6 -71.20 5.62 -19.05
C ARG A 6 -69.90 6.38 -19.08
N LEU A 7 -69.37 6.62 -20.28
CA LEU A 7 -68.19 7.46 -20.48
C LEU A 7 -68.45 8.80 -19.78
N PRO A 8 -67.60 9.26 -18.84
CA PRO A 8 -67.84 10.53 -18.20
C PRO A 8 -67.91 11.67 -19.20
N GLU A 9 -68.75 12.66 -18.98
CA GLU A 9 -68.97 13.80 -19.93
C GLU A 9 -67.67 14.52 -20.29
N GLN A 10 -66.73 14.56 -19.36
CA GLN A 10 -65.40 15.17 -19.61
C GLN A 10 -64.57 14.47 -20.70
N PHE A 11 -64.94 13.28 -21.14
CA PHE A 11 -64.28 12.52 -22.17
C PHE A 11 -65.09 12.42 -23.46
N VAL A 12 -66.14 13.21 -23.59
CA VAL A 12 -66.96 13.26 -24.79
C VAL A 12 -66.64 14.51 -25.63
N PRO A 13 -66.25 14.39 -26.92
CA PRO A 13 -65.93 13.13 -27.61
C PRO A 13 -64.63 12.49 -27.15
N PRO A 14 -64.50 11.14 -27.15
CA PRO A 14 -63.24 10.46 -26.84
C PRO A 14 -62.24 10.70 -28.00
N LEU A 15 -60.90 10.69 -27.64
CA LEU A 15 -59.83 10.72 -28.60
C LEU A 15 -59.72 9.36 -29.32
N LEU A 16 -59.05 9.31 -30.46
CA LEU A 16 -58.93 8.09 -31.28
C LEU A 16 -58.44 6.90 -30.47
N LEU A 17 -57.30 7.02 -29.80
CA LEU A 17 -56.76 5.93 -28.96
C LEU A 17 -57.59 5.62 -27.73
N GLU A 18 -58.35 6.57 -27.21
CA GLU A 18 -59.29 6.31 -26.10
C GLU A 18 -60.46 5.44 -26.57
N THR A 19 -60.93 5.65 -27.79
CA THR A 19 -61.96 4.80 -28.46
C THR A 19 -61.38 3.40 -28.73
N GLU A 20 -60.16 3.31 -29.22
CA GLU A 20 -59.49 2.05 -29.45
C GLU A 20 -59.25 1.26 -28.17
N LEU A 21 -58.88 1.92 -27.08
CA LEU A 21 -58.71 1.27 -25.77
C LEU A 21 -59.99 0.66 -25.26
N LEU A 22 -61.14 1.36 -25.44
CA LEU A 22 -62.46 0.83 -25.12
C LEU A 22 -62.82 -0.37 -26.02
N ASN A 23 -62.55 -0.26 -27.32
CA ASN A 23 -62.82 -1.33 -28.28
C ASN A 23 -61.98 -2.58 -28.00
N ALA A 24 -60.69 -2.39 -27.62
CA ALA A 24 -59.81 -3.50 -27.23
C ALA A 24 -60.30 -4.19 -25.97
N LEU A 25 -60.84 -3.46 -24.97
CA LEU A 25 -61.47 -4.03 -23.79
C LEU A 25 -62.69 -4.89 -24.15
N TYR A 26 -63.51 -4.40 -25.07
CA TYR A 26 -64.68 -5.19 -25.59
C TYR A 26 -64.24 -6.40 -26.44
N GLY A 27 -63.16 -6.25 -27.19
CA GLY A 27 -62.55 -7.33 -27.98
C GLY A 27 -62.01 -8.45 -27.09
N ALA A 28 -61.29 -8.11 -26.04
CA ALA A 28 -60.79 -9.05 -25.05
C ALA A 28 -61.91 -9.82 -24.38
N ALA A 29 -63.02 -9.15 -24.07
CA ALA A 29 -64.23 -9.78 -23.53
C ALA A 29 -64.81 -10.84 -24.46
N ARG A 30 -64.79 -10.64 -25.76
CA ARG A 30 -65.35 -11.56 -26.77
C ARG A 30 -64.42 -12.74 -27.08
N GLN A 31 -63.09 -12.50 -27.05
CA GLN A 31 -62.08 -13.47 -27.47
C GLN A 31 -61.46 -14.25 -26.31
N GLN A 32 -61.87 -13.97 -25.06
CA GLN A 32 -61.29 -14.54 -23.84
C GLN A 32 -59.73 -14.30 -23.74
N HIS A 33 -59.28 -13.13 -24.26
CA HIS A 33 -57.92 -12.70 -24.09
C HIS A 33 -57.70 -11.94 -22.78
N ASP A 34 -56.58 -12.20 -22.14
CA ASP A 34 -56.22 -11.57 -20.86
C ASP A 34 -55.51 -10.21 -21.04
N ASP A 35 -55.14 -9.84 -22.27
CA ASP A 35 -54.39 -8.63 -22.59
C ASP A 35 -55.21 -7.63 -23.39
N VAL A 36 -55.09 -6.35 -23.00
CA VAL A 36 -55.65 -5.22 -23.75
C VAL A 36 -54.46 -4.46 -24.34
N GLU A 37 -54.33 -4.45 -25.68
CA GLU A 37 -53.23 -3.78 -26.37
C GLU A 37 -53.78 -2.78 -27.37
N ILE A 38 -53.15 -1.59 -27.43
CA ILE A 38 -53.35 -0.58 -28.45
C ILE A 38 -52.01 -0.04 -28.95
N ALA A 39 -51.93 0.33 -30.20
CA ALA A 39 -50.73 0.90 -30.80
C ALA A 39 -51.09 2.11 -31.63
N ALA A 40 -50.42 3.24 -31.40
CA ALA A 40 -50.53 4.38 -32.31
C ALA A 40 -49.87 4.05 -33.65
N THR A 41 -50.43 4.59 -34.75
CA THR A 41 -49.85 4.45 -36.06
C THR A 41 -48.47 5.12 -36.09
N PRO A 42 -47.41 4.43 -36.55
CA PRO A 42 -46.05 5.02 -36.59
C PRO A 42 -46.07 6.34 -37.41
N GLY A 43 -45.57 7.42 -36.79
CA GLY A 43 -45.46 8.73 -37.40
C GLY A 43 -46.66 9.69 -37.16
N GLU A 44 -47.70 9.26 -36.51
CA GLU A 44 -48.79 10.11 -36.05
C GLU A 44 -48.62 10.41 -34.56
N ASP A 45 -48.67 11.68 -34.17
CA ASP A 45 -48.64 12.12 -32.77
C ASP A 45 -50.05 11.96 -32.16
N VAL A 46 -50.44 10.76 -31.87
CA VAL A 46 -51.77 10.43 -31.36
C VAL A 46 -51.81 10.51 -29.85
N ALA A 47 -52.62 11.43 -29.32
CA ALA A 47 -52.69 11.70 -27.89
C ALA A 47 -53.77 10.85 -27.19
N ILE A 48 -53.48 10.52 -25.91
CA ILE A 48 -54.40 9.96 -24.95
C ILE A 48 -54.35 10.78 -23.65
N ARG A 49 -55.47 11.14 -23.09
CA ARG A 49 -55.50 11.93 -21.84
C ARG A 49 -55.14 11.02 -20.65
N ALA A 50 -54.20 11.47 -19.84
CA ALA A 50 -53.79 10.74 -18.64
C ALA A 50 -54.97 10.51 -17.68
N THR A 51 -55.91 11.45 -17.58
CA THR A 51 -57.14 11.34 -16.80
C THR A 51 -58.07 10.24 -17.33
N PHE A 52 -58.11 10.03 -18.66
CA PHE A 52 -58.85 8.93 -19.26
C PHE A 52 -58.21 7.58 -18.91
N ILE A 53 -56.88 7.44 -19.00
CA ILE A 53 -56.17 6.21 -18.57
C ILE A 53 -56.49 5.88 -17.10
N ARG A 54 -56.44 6.90 -16.23
CA ARG A 54 -56.82 6.69 -14.83
C ARG A 54 -58.25 6.19 -14.68
N TRP A 55 -59.22 6.81 -15.33
CA TRP A 55 -60.61 6.36 -15.29
C TRP A 55 -60.77 4.95 -15.87
N PHE A 56 -60.07 4.64 -16.95
CA PHE A 56 -60.08 3.32 -17.58
C PHE A 56 -59.57 2.24 -16.61
N LEU A 57 -58.47 2.46 -15.93
CA LEU A 57 -57.85 1.51 -15.01
C LEU A 57 -58.63 1.32 -13.71
N LEU A 58 -59.20 2.38 -13.18
CA LEU A 58 -59.86 2.36 -11.88
C LEU A 58 -61.39 2.26 -11.94
N GLY A 59 -61.96 2.54 -13.09
CA GLY A 59 -63.39 2.51 -13.32
C GLY A 59 -63.83 1.48 -14.36
N ALA A 60 -63.40 1.60 -15.60
CA ALA A 60 -63.85 0.77 -16.71
C ALA A 60 -63.48 -0.72 -16.57
N ILE A 61 -62.22 -1.02 -16.27
CA ILE A 61 -61.73 -2.40 -16.12
C ILE A 61 -62.44 -3.10 -14.95
N PRO A 62 -62.43 -2.57 -13.71
CA PRO A 62 -63.14 -3.21 -12.62
C PRO A 62 -64.63 -3.37 -12.87
N ALA A 63 -65.26 -2.38 -13.50
CA ALA A 63 -66.70 -2.45 -13.82
C ALA A 63 -67.04 -3.47 -14.90
N SER A 64 -66.10 -3.80 -15.78
CA SER A 64 -66.30 -4.78 -16.85
C SER A 64 -66.38 -6.21 -16.35
N GLN A 65 -65.86 -6.51 -15.15
CA GLN A 65 -65.69 -7.87 -14.61
C GLN A 65 -64.91 -8.84 -15.51
N ILE A 66 -64.20 -8.34 -16.50
CA ILE A 66 -63.33 -9.11 -17.39
C ILE A 66 -61.97 -9.36 -16.70
N PRO A 67 -61.44 -10.58 -16.69
CA PRO A 67 -60.14 -10.90 -16.10
C PRO A 67 -59.00 -10.41 -16.98
N ILE A 68 -58.73 -9.11 -17.01
CA ILE A 68 -57.63 -8.52 -17.72
C ILE A 68 -56.35 -8.66 -16.89
N ALA A 69 -55.30 -9.22 -17.47
CA ALA A 69 -54.00 -9.37 -16.84
C ALA A 69 -53.05 -8.21 -17.14
N ARG A 70 -53.12 -7.66 -18.36
CA ARG A 70 -52.21 -6.57 -18.79
C ARG A 70 -52.94 -5.55 -19.69
N VAL A 71 -52.55 -4.29 -19.51
CA VAL A 71 -52.86 -3.20 -20.43
C VAL A 71 -51.58 -2.68 -21.04
N ARG A 72 -51.44 -2.73 -22.37
CA ARG A 72 -50.30 -2.22 -23.11
C ARG A 72 -50.71 -1.06 -24.02
N ILE A 73 -49.98 0.05 -23.93
CA ILE A 73 -50.15 1.23 -24.79
C ILE A 73 -48.83 1.47 -25.49
N THR A 74 -48.84 1.52 -26.82
CA THR A 74 -47.60 1.64 -27.64
C THR A 74 -47.66 2.91 -28.50
N GLY A 75 -46.55 3.70 -28.52
CA GLY A 75 -46.34 4.81 -29.43
C GLY A 75 -47.16 6.07 -29.16
N ALA A 76 -47.92 6.16 -28.07
CA ALA A 76 -48.85 7.23 -27.78
C ALA A 76 -48.20 8.40 -27.04
N THR A 77 -48.71 9.62 -27.30
CA THR A 77 -48.45 10.79 -26.45
C THR A 77 -49.48 10.80 -25.30
N ILE A 78 -48.98 10.71 -24.05
CA ILE A 78 -49.83 10.74 -22.85
C ILE A 78 -49.91 12.19 -22.37
N ASP A 79 -51.04 12.81 -22.55
CA ASP A 79 -51.25 14.22 -22.22
C ASP A 79 -51.77 14.41 -20.79
N GLY A 80 -51.05 15.23 -20.03
CA GLY A 80 -51.30 15.57 -18.63
C GLY A 80 -50.72 14.60 -17.62
N VAL A 81 -50.87 14.91 -16.35
CA VAL A 81 -50.31 14.13 -15.21
C VAL A 81 -51.09 12.83 -15.02
N LEU A 82 -50.39 11.69 -15.11
CA LEU A 82 -51.00 10.39 -14.79
C LEU A 82 -50.99 10.16 -13.26
N VAL A 83 -52.08 10.50 -12.59
CA VAL A 83 -52.20 10.41 -11.15
C VAL A 83 -52.83 9.06 -10.75
N LEU A 84 -52.00 8.15 -10.24
CA LEU A 84 -52.41 6.85 -9.68
C LEU A 84 -52.10 6.74 -8.18
N ARG A 85 -51.91 7.87 -7.50
CA ARG A 85 -51.61 7.96 -6.08
C ARG A 85 -52.61 7.14 -5.26
N GLY A 86 -52.10 6.26 -4.39
CA GLY A 86 -52.90 5.39 -3.52
C GLY A 86 -53.75 4.34 -4.24
N ALA A 87 -53.68 4.26 -5.57
CA ALA A 87 -54.49 3.32 -6.37
C ALA A 87 -54.04 1.88 -6.16
N ARG A 88 -54.99 0.97 -6.22
CA ARG A 88 -54.76 -0.48 -6.25
C ARG A 88 -55.17 -1.01 -7.61
N LEU A 89 -54.17 -1.20 -8.49
CA LEU A 89 -54.42 -1.77 -9.80
C LEU A 89 -54.51 -3.30 -9.72
N ILE A 90 -55.38 -3.86 -10.53
CA ILE A 90 -55.54 -5.32 -10.69
C ILE A 90 -54.84 -5.84 -11.93
N VAL A 91 -54.37 -4.96 -12.83
CA VAL A 91 -53.72 -5.26 -14.11
C VAL A 91 -52.32 -4.79 -14.11
N ARG A 92 -51.44 -5.47 -14.88
CA ARG A 92 -50.09 -4.96 -15.23
C ARG A 92 -50.26 -3.83 -16.23
N LEU A 93 -49.46 -2.78 -16.06
CA LEU A 93 -49.51 -1.63 -16.93
C LEU A 93 -48.16 -1.49 -17.68
N CYS A 94 -48.22 -1.44 -19.03
CA CYS A 94 -47.10 -1.36 -19.91
C CYS A 94 -47.24 -0.18 -20.87
N PHE A 95 -46.30 0.76 -20.84
CA PHE A 95 -46.16 1.83 -21.81
C PHE A 95 -44.90 1.57 -22.64
N GLN A 96 -45.09 1.39 -23.96
CA GLN A 96 -44.00 1.11 -24.88
C GLN A 96 -43.85 2.26 -25.87
N LEU A 97 -42.64 2.84 -25.97
CA LEU A 97 -42.32 3.98 -26.86
C LEU A 97 -43.27 5.16 -26.70
N CYS A 98 -43.82 5.36 -25.51
CA CYS A 98 -44.74 6.44 -25.20
C CYS A 98 -44.00 7.71 -24.77
N ARG A 99 -44.59 8.87 -25.12
CA ARG A 99 -44.14 10.17 -24.68
C ARG A 99 -45.11 10.76 -23.68
N PHE A 100 -44.64 11.09 -22.49
CA PHE A 100 -45.42 11.77 -21.47
C PHE A 100 -45.17 13.29 -21.54
N THR A 101 -46.22 14.08 -21.50
CA THR A 101 -46.12 15.56 -21.45
C THR A 101 -45.96 16.05 -20.00
N ALA A 102 -46.31 15.24 -18.98
CA ALA A 102 -46.23 15.57 -17.57
C ALA A 102 -45.79 14.36 -16.72
N PRO A 103 -45.44 14.53 -15.44
CA PRO A 103 -44.99 13.47 -14.58
C PRO A 103 -45.99 12.35 -14.35
N ILE A 104 -45.51 11.16 -13.99
CA ILE A 104 -46.29 10.02 -13.51
C ILE A 104 -46.27 10.02 -11.98
N ASP A 105 -47.42 9.97 -11.34
CA ASP A 105 -47.57 9.87 -9.88
C ASP A 105 -48.16 8.52 -9.46
N LEU A 106 -47.30 7.65 -8.95
CA LEU A 106 -47.58 6.33 -8.41
C LEU A 106 -47.42 6.27 -6.87
N THR A 107 -47.32 7.42 -6.21
CA THR A 107 -47.11 7.50 -4.77
C THR A 107 -48.11 6.64 -4.03
N GLU A 108 -47.64 5.74 -3.15
CA GLU A 108 -48.46 4.80 -2.35
C GLU A 108 -49.35 3.83 -3.17
N ALA A 109 -49.12 3.73 -4.47
CA ALA A 109 -49.89 2.81 -5.31
C ALA A 109 -49.46 1.35 -5.06
N THR A 110 -50.41 0.43 -5.36
CA THR A 110 -50.16 -1.01 -5.41
C THR A 110 -50.44 -1.52 -6.81
N VAL A 111 -49.44 -2.09 -7.48
CA VAL A 111 -49.52 -2.56 -8.87
C VAL A 111 -49.01 -3.98 -9.02
N PRO A 112 -49.65 -4.85 -9.86
CA PRO A 112 -49.11 -6.18 -10.13
C PRO A 112 -47.75 -6.15 -10.89
N GLY A 113 -47.54 -5.17 -11.75
CA GLY A 113 -46.31 -4.88 -12.49
C GLY A 113 -46.43 -3.57 -13.24
N PHE A 114 -45.33 -2.87 -13.43
CA PHE A 114 -45.27 -1.61 -14.12
C PHE A 114 -44.10 -1.59 -15.06
N GLU A 115 -44.36 -1.32 -16.33
CA GLU A 115 -43.38 -1.42 -17.40
C GLU A 115 -43.35 -0.12 -18.23
N LEU A 116 -42.19 0.51 -18.34
CA LEU A 116 -41.90 1.63 -19.20
C LEU A 116 -40.80 1.18 -20.13
N ILE A 117 -41.08 0.99 -21.41
CA ILE A 117 -40.16 0.41 -22.39
C ILE A 117 -39.96 1.39 -23.52
N GLY A 118 -38.80 2.10 -23.51
CA GLY A 118 -38.53 3.19 -24.43
C GLY A 118 -39.46 4.39 -24.22
N GLY A 119 -39.15 5.51 -24.90
CA GLY A 119 -39.94 6.75 -24.86
C GLY A 119 -39.37 7.83 -23.97
N ALA A 120 -40.18 8.85 -23.63
CA ALA A 120 -39.73 10.01 -22.87
C ALA A 120 -40.72 10.37 -21.76
N ILE A 121 -40.20 10.64 -20.56
CA ILE A 121 -40.98 10.90 -19.36
C ILE A 121 -40.32 12.06 -18.59
N PRO A 122 -41.13 13.09 -18.20
CA PRO A 122 -40.57 14.21 -17.44
C PRO A 122 -40.03 13.86 -16.06
N ALA A 123 -40.79 13.09 -15.26
CA ALA A 123 -40.41 12.60 -13.93
C ALA A 123 -41.34 11.49 -13.47
N ILE A 124 -40.92 10.72 -12.46
CA ILE A 124 -41.70 9.64 -11.84
C ILE A 124 -41.70 9.85 -10.33
N HIS A 125 -42.90 10.01 -9.75
CA HIS A 125 -43.12 10.05 -8.31
C HIS A 125 -43.75 8.74 -7.87
N ALA A 126 -43.03 7.92 -7.13
CA ALA A 126 -43.43 6.58 -6.75
C ALA A 126 -42.97 6.21 -5.32
N ASP A 127 -42.95 7.22 -4.44
CA ASP A 127 -42.62 7.00 -3.03
C ASP A 127 -43.63 5.99 -2.41
N ARG A 128 -43.13 5.01 -1.67
CA ARG A 128 -43.90 3.93 -1.03
C ARG A 128 -44.74 3.09 -2.01
N LEU A 129 -44.37 3.06 -3.29
CA LEU A 129 -44.96 2.20 -4.30
C LEU A 129 -44.79 0.72 -3.92
N THR A 130 -45.84 -0.08 -4.09
CA THR A 130 -45.73 -1.54 -3.96
C THR A 130 -45.98 -2.21 -5.31
N VAL A 131 -44.94 -2.86 -5.85
CA VAL A 131 -45.01 -3.66 -7.07
C VAL A 131 -44.96 -5.14 -6.70
N ARG A 132 -46.06 -5.90 -7.00
CA ARG A 132 -46.11 -7.35 -6.69
C ARG A 132 -45.24 -8.20 -7.62
N GLY A 133 -44.89 -7.71 -8.79
CA GLY A 133 -43.98 -8.30 -9.77
C GLY A 133 -42.77 -7.44 -9.95
N SER A 134 -42.32 -7.28 -11.19
CA SER A 134 -41.15 -6.47 -11.56
C SER A 134 -41.56 -5.05 -11.94
N LEU A 135 -40.62 -4.11 -11.69
CA LEU A 135 -40.66 -2.75 -12.21
C LEU A 135 -39.61 -2.67 -13.34
N LEU A 136 -40.06 -2.39 -14.56
CA LEU A 136 -39.19 -2.29 -15.74
C LEU A 136 -39.22 -0.86 -16.25
N ILE A 137 -38.05 -0.20 -16.30
CA ILE A 137 -37.87 1.13 -16.87
C ILE A 137 -36.67 1.02 -17.81
N ARG A 138 -36.87 0.50 -19.03
CA ARG A 138 -35.76 0.08 -19.87
C ARG A 138 -35.89 0.50 -21.33
N ALA A 139 -34.78 0.48 -22.07
CA ALA A 139 -34.81 0.64 -23.51
C ALA A 139 -35.66 -0.42 -24.20
N ALA A 140 -36.25 -0.11 -25.34
CA ALA A 140 -37.02 -1.07 -26.13
C ALA A 140 -36.10 -2.07 -26.86
N ASP A 141 -34.90 -1.64 -27.25
CA ASP A 141 -33.83 -2.50 -27.75
C ASP A 141 -32.61 -2.45 -26.83
N PRO A 142 -32.27 -3.56 -26.15
CA PRO A 142 -31.09 -3.63 -25.30
C PRO A 142 -29.75 -3.37 -26.04
N ALA A 143 -29.71 -3.54 -27.36
CA ALA A 143 -28.51 -3.26 -28.16
C ALA A 143 -28.25 -1.75 -28.36
N GLY A 144 -29.14 -0.90 -27.87
CA GLY A 144 -28.94 0.56 -27.90
C GLY A 144 -29.12 1.19 -29.26
N LYS A 145 -30.06 0.69 -30.11
CA LYS A 145 -30.44 1.36 -31.34
C LYS A 145 -31.05 2.71 -31.05
N ASP A 146 -30.67 3.72 -31.83
CA ASP A 146 -31.21 5.06 -31.75
C ASP A 146 -32.73 5.06 -31.78
N GLY A 147 -33.35 5.84 -30.91
CA GLY A 147 -34.81 5.99 -30.81
C GLY A 147 -35.53 4.91 -29.99
N THR A 148 -34.82 3.91 -29.49
CA THR A 148 -35.38 2.86 -28.60
C THR A 148 -35.14 3.11 -27.12
N GLU A 149 -34.36 4.14 -26.78
CA GLU A 149 -34.01 4.54 -25.44
C GLU A 149 -35.23 5.02 -24.65
N ILE A 150 -35.17 4.84 -23.32
CA ILE A 150 -36.07 5.54 -22.41
C ILE A 150 -35.34 6.73 -21.79
N LYS A 151 -35.95 7.94 -21.94
CA LYS A 151 -35.39 9.18 -21.43
C LYS A 151 -36.25 9.74 -20.31
N ILE A 152 -35.64 9.93 -19.13
CA ILE A 152 -36.31 10.54 -18.00
C ILE A 152 -35.58 11.84 -17.67
N ALA A 153 -36.28 12.96 -17.92
CA ALA A 153 -35.69 14.29 -17.83
C ALA A 153 -35.41 14.70 -16.38
N GLY A 154 -36.30 14.37 -15.47
CA GLY A 154 -36.25 14.68 -14.04
C GLY A 154 -35.86 13.48 -13.20
N ALA A 155 -36.19 13.55 -11.93
CA ALA A 155 -35.90 12.49 -10.95
C ALA A 155 -36.95 11.36 -10.97
N ILE A 156 -36.47 10.16 -10.70
CA ILE A 156 -37.30 9.02 -10.27
C ILE A 156 -37.27 8.99 -8.75
N ARG A 157 -38.44 9.03 -8.09
CA ARG A 157 -38.60 8.93 -6.63
C ARG A 157 -39.25 7.62 -6.26
N LEU A 158 -38.56 6.80 -5.47
CA LEU A 158 -38.96 5.47 -5.03
C LEU A 158 -38.67 5.26 -3.52
N ASN A 159 -38.65 6.33 -2.73
CA ASN A 159 -38.32 6.23 -1.31
C ASN A 159 -39.29 5.28 -0.59
N GLY A 160 -38.75 4.28 0.12
CA GLY A 160 -39.52 3.29 0.85
C GLY A 160 -40.43 2.40 -0.03
N ALA A 161 -40.19 2.35 -1.34
CA ALA A 161 -40.94 1.46 -2.24
C ALA A 161 -40.55 0.00 -2.03
N THR A 162 -41.48 -0.92 -2.42
CA THR A 162 -41.29 -2.37 -2.33
C THR A 162 -41.57 -3.01 -3.67
N ILE A 163 -40.60 -3.72 -4.23
CA ILE A 163 -40.67 -4.43 -5.50
C ILE A 163 -40.35 -5.89 -5.24
N ARG A 164 -41.36 -6.78 -5.40
CA ARG A 164 -41.20 -8.21 -5.14
C ARG A 164 -40.49 -8.97 -6.26
N GLY A 165 -40.43 -8.39 -7.45
CA GLY A 165 -39.65 -8.92 -8.57
C GLY A 165 -38.32 -8.18 -8.74
N ASN A 166 -37.92 -8.02 -9.99
CA ASN A 166 -36.74 -7.26 -10.35
C ASN A 166 -37.06 -5.77 -10.55
N PHE A 167 -36.11 -4.92 -10.27
CA PHE A 167 -36.07 -3.55 -10.75
C PHE A 167 -35.02 -3.44 -11.88
N ASP A 168 -35.49 -3.27 -13.09
CA ASP A 168 -34.62 -3.29 -14.27
C ASP A 168 -34.68 -1.94 -15.01
N MET A 169 -33.53 -1.27 -15.08
CA MET A 169 -33.31 0.00 -15.75
C MET A 169 -32.31 -0.10 -16.93
N GLN A 170 -32.16 -1.26 -17.54
CA GLN A 170 -31.23 -1.46 -18.63
C GLN A 170 -31.47 -0.44 -19.78
N GLY A 171 -30.44 0.30 -20.15
CA GLY A 171 -30.49 1.31 -21.22
C GLY A 171 -31.34 2.52 -20.92
N ALA A 172 -31.69 2.77 -19.67
CA ALA A 172 -32.37 4.00 -19.29
C ALA A 172 -31.40 5.19 -19.22
N HIS A 173 -31.88 6.34 -19.67
CA HIS A 173 -31.17 7.62 -19.60
C HIS A 173 -31.86 8.54 -18.62
N LEU A 174 -31.21 8.83 -17.47
CA LEU A 174 -31.76 9.64 -16.40
C LEU A 174 -31.10 11.02 -16.36
N GLY A 175 -31.90 12.08 -16.10
CA GLY A 175 -31.42 13.44 -15.87
C GLY A 175 -30.91 14.18 -17.12
N ALA A 176 -31.24 13.75 -18.33
CA ALA A 176 -30.67 14.24 -19.56
C ALA A 176 -30.95 15.74 -19.87
N GLU A 177 -32.18 16.23 -19.69
CA GLU A 177 -32.57 17.59 -20.07
C GLU A 177 -32.21 18.66 -19.01
N LEU A 178 -32.22 18.29 -17.74
CA LEU A 178 -31.95 19.22 -16.64
C LEU A 178 -30.46 19.57 -16.54
N ALA A 179 -29.59 18.68 -16.99
CA ALA A 179 -28.17 18.99 -17.11
C ALA A 179 -27.88 20.05 -18.19
N GLU A 180 -28.64 20.07 -19.27
CA GLU A 180 -28.52 21.08 -20.33
C GLU A 180 -29.13 22.43 -19.92
N GLN A 181 -30.30 22.41 -19.24
CA GLN A 181 -30.97 23.64 -18.83
C GLN A 181 -30.26 24.38 -17.67
N ARG A 182 -29.51 23.70 -16.83
CA ARG A 182 -28.79 24.30 -15.70
C ARG A 182 -27.38 24.75 -16.02
N GLY A 183 -26.98 24.75 -17.31
CA GLY A 183 -25.63 25.18 -17.66
C GLY A 183 -24.53 24.30 -17.01
N TYR A 184 -24.81 23.04 -16.78
CA TYR A 184 -23.76 22.04 -16.65
C TYR A 184 -23.08 22.01 -18.00
N LEU A 185 -22.19 22.98 -18.21
CA LEU A 185 -21.31 23.00 -19.34
C LEU A 185 -20.79 21.60 -19.51
N ALA A 186 -20.96 21.06 -20.69
CA ALA A 186 -20.29 19.83 -21.05
C ALA A 186 -18.88 19.96 -20.47
N PRO A 187 -18.49 19.09 -19.54
CA PRO A 187 -17.15 19.18 -19.04
C PRO A 187 -16.32 19.24 -20.28
N LEU A 188 -15.45 20.24 -20.38
CA LEU A 188 -14.41 20.37 -21.38
C LEU A 188 -14.27 19.04 -22.08
N ALA A 189 -14.55 18.96 -23.36
CA ALA A 189 -14.56 17.73 -24.10
C ALA A 189 -13.25 17.00 -23.79
N VAL A 190 -13.22 16.33 -22.65
CA VAL A 190 -12.21 15.34 -22.36
C VAL A 190 -12.55 14.33 -23.43
N ALA A 191 -11.79 14.41 -24.52
CA ALA A 191 -11.81 13.42 -25.57
C ALA A 191 -12.00 12.08 -24.85
N PRO A 192 -12.93 11.23 -25.26
CA PRO A 192 -13.16 9.98 -24.57
C PRO A 192 -11.78 9.41 -24.31
N VAL A 193 -11.37 9.42 -23.05
CA VAL A 193 -10.15 8.76 -22.66
C VAL A 193 -10.55 7.31 -22.85
N TYR A 194 -10.39 6.87 -24.10
CA TYR A 194 -10.34 5.46 -24.35
C TYR A 194 -9.30 4.97 -23.37
N CYS A 195 -9.67 4.10 -22.49
CA CYS A 195 -8.73 3.26 -21.75
C CYS A 195 -8.03 2.37 -22.78
N SER A 196 -7.38 3.00 -23.77
CA SER A 196 -6.54 2.32 -24.74
C SER A 196 -5.31 1.85 -23.96
N HIS A 197 -4.93 0.61 -24.19
CA HIS A 197 -3.79 -0.04 -23.57
C HIS A 197 -2.43 0.60 -23.94
N ASP A 198 -2.43 1.63 -24.76
CA ASP A 198 -1.25 2.43 -25.07
C ASP A 198 -1.07 3.50 -23.99
N PRO A 199 0.13 3.60 -23.39
CA PRO A 199 0.46 4.74 -22.55
C PRO A 199 0.28 5.99 -23.42
N ALA A 200 -0.79 6.75 -23.13
CA ALA A 200 -1.06 7.99 -23.82
C ALA A 200 0.23 8.78 -23.93
N THR A 201 0.60 9.18 -25.14
CA THR A 201 1.80 9.96 -25.38
C THR A 201 1.83 11.16 -24.45
N PRO A 202 3.00 11.63 -23.99
CA PRO A 202 3.11 12.81 -23.14
C PRO A 202 2.33 14.02 -23.67
N GLU A 203 2.19 14.12 -24.99
CA GLU A 203 1.42 15.16 -25.67
C GLU A 203 -0.09 15.04 -25.48
N ALA A 204 -0.65 13.83 -25.45
CA ALA A 204 -2.07 13.61 -25.16
C ALA A 204 -2.38 13.92 -23.67
N ARG A 205 -1.45 13.64 -22.76
CA ARG A 205 -1.53 14.05 -21.35
C ARG A 205 -1.46 15.59 -21.21
N LEU A 206 -0.59 16.25 -21.96
CA LEU A 206 -0.48 17.71 -21.98
C LEU A 206 -1.69 18.39 -22.64
N ALA A 207 -2.27 17.79 -23.67
CA ALA A 207 -3.47 18.32 -24.32
C ALA A 207 -4.71 18.25 -23.40
N ALA A 208 -4.82 17.20 -22.59
CA ALA A 208 -5.84 17.09 -21.55
C ALA A 208 -5.64 18.09 -20.39
N GLN A 209 -4.43 18.63 -20.23
CA GLN A 209 -4.07 19.61 -19.20
C GLN A 209 -4.15 21.07 -19.69
N ARG A 210 -4.24 21.33 -21.00
CA ARG A 210 -4.38 22.69 -21.53
C ARG A 210 -5.81 23.18 -21.33
N ARG A 211 -6.00 24.08 -20.35
CA ARG A 211 -7.18 24.93 -20.29
C ARG A 211 -7.28 25.76 -21.56
N PRO A 212 -8.46 25.93 -22.13
CA PRO A 212 -8.69 27.09 -22.97
C PRO A 212 -8.47 28.33 -22.09
N ASN A 213 -7.59 29.23 -22.55
CA ASN A 213 -7.38 30.52 -21.89
C ASN A 213 -8.74 31.23 -21.80
N ALA A 214 -9.23 31.43 -20.58
CA ALA A 214 -10.38 32.28 -20.32
C ALA A 214 -9.91 33.74 -20.42
N GLU A 215 -9.77 34.22 -21.65
CA GLU A 215 -9.58 35.65 -21.93
C GLU A 215 -10.92 36.39 -22.12
N ASP A 216 -12.03 35.68 -21.99
CA ASP A 216 -13.34 36.31 -22.08
C ASP A 216 -13.98 36.38 -20.71
N GLY A 217 -14.13 37.59 -20.16
CA GLY A 217 -14.56 37.91 -18.82
C GLY A 217 -16.01 37.53 -18.45
N THR A 218 -16.50 36.41 -18.94
CA THR A 218 -17.75 35.80 -18.48
C THR A 218 -17.52 35.11 -17.15
N ARG A 219 -18.10 35.69 -16.10
CA ARG A 219 -18.21 35.07 -14.78
C ARG A 219 -18.64 33.63 -14.94
N GLU A 220 -17.81 32.69 -14.47
CA GLU A 220 -18.22 31.29 -14.24
C GLU A 220 -19.53 31.32 -13.43
N PRO A 221 -20.60 30.64 -13.89
CA PRO A 221 -21.80 30.56 -13.09
C PRO A 221 -21.39 29.85 -11.80
N ALA A 222 -21.68 30.48 -10.66
CA ALA A 222 -21.51 29.88 -9.36
C ALA A 222 -22.24 28.51 -9.41
N ILE A 223 -21.49 27.43 -9.28
CA ILE A 223 -22.06 26.08 -9.13
C ILE A 223 -22.88 26.14 -7.86
N ASP A 224 -24.22 26.23 -8.01
CA ASP A 224 -25.13 26.12 -6.89
C ASP A 224 -24.97 24.70 -6.36
N GLY A 225 -24.31 24.55 -5.18
CA GLY A 225 -23.80 23.30 -4.63
C GLY A 225 -24.87 22.30 -4.20
N ARG A 226 -26.03 22.27 -4.88
CA ARG A 226 -27.03 21.23 -4.66
C ARG A 226 -26.75 20.04 -5.56
N ALA A 227 -26.31 18.93 -4.95
CA ALA A 227 -26.22 17.65 -5.61
C ALA A 227 -27.53 17.35 -6.33
N TRP A 228 -27.45 17.08 -7.62
CA TRP A 228 -28.60 16.71 -8.43
C TRP A 228 -28.87 15.20 -8.24
N VAL A 229 -30.12 14.81 -7.96
CA VAL A 229 -30.53 13.43 -7.80
C VAL A 229 -31.33 12.97 -9.03
N ALA A 230 -30.84 11.93 -9.70
CA ALA A 230 -31.50 11.30 -10.85
C ALA A 230 -32.42 10.16 -10.43
N LEU A 231 -32.02 9.40 -9.41
CA LEU A 231 -32.83 8.36 -8.75
C LEU A 231 -32.76 8.54 -7.24
N GLU A 232 -33.91 8.74 -6.60
CA GLU A 232 -34.06 8.83 -5.15
C GLU A 232 -34.82 7.59 -4.66
N ALA A 233 -34.12 6.65 -4.04
CA ALA A 233 -34.65 5.36 -3.67
C ALA A 233 -34.19 4.92 -2.27
N ASP A 234 -34.22 5.87 -1.32
CA ASP A 234 -33.82 5.60 0.06
C ASP A 234 -34.76 4.57 0.70
N GLY A 235 -34.18 3.52 1.30
CA GLY A 235 -34.96 2.46 1.93
C GLY A 235 -35.78 1.59 0.95
N LEU A 236 -35.50 1.65 -0.34
CA LEU A 236 -36.10 0.77 -1.35
C LEU A 236 -35.86 -0.70 -1.00
N SER A 237 -36.91 -1.55 -1.16
CA SER A 237 -36.78 -3.00 -1.03
C SER A 237 -37.08 -3.69 -2.35
N VAL A 238 -36.12 -4.44 -2.87
CA VAL A 238 -36.22 -5.25 -4.10
C VAL A 238 -35.92 -6.71 -3.75
N ASP A 239 -36.92 -7.62 -3.88
CA ASP A 239 -36.71 -9.03 -3.56
C ASP A 239 -35.83 -9.73 -4.64
N GLY A 240 -35.84 -9.22 -5.87
CA GLY A 240 -35.04 -9.68 -7.00
C GLY A 240 -33.72 -8.90 -7.20
N HIS A 241 -33.36 -8.74 -8.46
CA HIS A 241 -32.20 -7.96 -8.91
C HIS A 241 -32.56 -6.48 -9.10
N LEU A 242 -31.62 -5.59 -8.77
CA LEU A 242 -31.62 -4.22 -9.22
C LEU A 242 -30.57 -4.10 -10.34
N ARG A 243 -31.00 -3.72 -11.55
CA ARG A 243 -30.14 -3.70 -12.74
C ARG A 243 -30.11 -2.33 -13.40
N CYS A 244 -28.91 -1.75 -13.50
CA CYS A 244 -28.60 -0.51 -14.18
C CYS A 244 -27.50 -0.77 -15.24
N VAL A 245 -27.70 -1.81 -16.06
CA VAL A 245 -26.65 -2.29 -16.97
C VAL A 245 -26.63 -1.53 -18.29
N TRP A 246 -25.49 -1.61 -18.96
CA TRP A 246 -25.28 -0.99 -20.26
C TRP A 246 -26.49 -1.21 -21.20
N PRO A 247 -26.88 -0.17 -21.98
CA PRO A 247 -26.33 1.18 -22.08
C PRO A 247 -26.88 2.21 -21.09
N PHE A 248 -27.07 1.85 -19.84
CA PHE A 248 -27.58 2.74 -18.79
C PHE A 248 -26.70 3.99 -18.61
N HIS A 249 -27.33 5.15 -18.55
CA HIS A 249 -26.65 6.43 -18.33
C HIS A 249 -27.46 7.30 -17.37
N ALA A 250 -26.82 7.75 -16.29
CA ALA A 250 -27.42 8.70 -15.35
C ALA A 250 -26.53 9.95 -15.23
N LYS A 251 -27.18 11.11 -15.36
CA LYS A 251 -26.62 12.42 -15.03
C LYS A 251 -27.25 12.87 -13.72
N GLY A 252 -26.53 12.75 -12.61
CA GLY A 252 -26.98 12.97 -11.25
C GLY A 252 -26.77 11.75 -10.37
N GLU A 253 -27.11 11.92 -9.09
CA GLU A 253 -26.92 10.88 -8.06
C GLU A 253 -27.93 9.75 -8.23
N LEU A 254 -27.46 8.51 -8.16
CA LEU A 254 -28.28 7.34 -7.87
C LEU A 254 -28.23 7.11 -6.35
N ARG A 255 -29.29 7.49 -5.65
CA ARG A 255 -29.38 7.34 -4.19
C ARG A 255 -30.14 6.09 -3.82
N LEU A 256 -29.43 5.15 -3.20
CA LEU A 256 -29.89 3.84 -2.76
C LEU A 256 -29.59 3.62 -1.27
N ASP A 257 -29.55 4.69 -0.47
CA ASP A 257 -29.15 4.62 0.93
C ASP A 257 -30.11 3.75 1.72
N GLY A 258 -29.57 2.80 2.48
CA GLY A 258 -30.33 1.87 3.31
C GLY A 258 -31.23 0.89 2.53
N CYS A 259 -31.05 0.79 1.21
CA CYS A 259 -31.85 -0.14 0.39
C CYS A 259 -31.58 -1.62 0.74
N ARG A 260 -32.52 -2.48 0.36
CA ARG A 260 -32.42 -3.93 0.49
C ARG A 260 -32.64 -4.58 -0.87
N ILE A 261 -31.64 -5.31 -1.34
CA ILE A 261 -31.64 -6.01 -2.63
C ILE A 261 -31.48 -7.50 -2.33
N GLY A 262 -32.54 -8.28 -2.61
CA GLY A 262 -32.57 -9.72 -2.29
C GLY A 262 -31.70 -10.58 -3.19
N ARG A 263 -31.16 -10.01 -4.29
CA ARG A 263 -30.19 -10.65 -5.18
C ARG A 263 -29.06 -9.66 -5.50
N ASN A 264 -28.72 -9.47 -6.77
CA ASN A 264 -27.60 -8.67 -7.19
C ASN A 264 -27.95 -7.19 -7.41
N LEU A 265 -27.04 -6.31 -7.08
CA LEU A 265 -26.96 -4.96 -7.63
C LEU A 265 -26.02 -5.01 -8.84
N ASP A 266 -26.58 -4.83 -10.03
CA ASP A 266 -25.81 -4.96 -11.28
C ASP A 266 -25.78 -3.62 -12.03
N CYS A 267 -24.61 -2.99 -12.02
CA CYS A 267 -24.33 -1.74 -12.72
C CYS A 267 -23.28 -1.94 -13.82
N ALA A 268 -23.12 -3.17 -14.32
CA ALA A 268 -22.10 -3.49 -15.32
C ALA A 268 -22.25 -2.63 -16.58
N GLY A 269 -21.17 -1.94 -16.97
CA GLY A 269 -21.12 -1.04 -18.12
C GLY A 269 -21.93 0.24 -17.98
N ALA A 270 -22.49 0.55 -16.82
CA ALA A 270 -23.23 1.79 -16.59
C ALA A 270 -22.31 3.01 -16.66
N ARG A 271 -22.88 4.15 -17.07
CA ARG A 271 -22.22 5.43 -17.06
C ARG A 271 -22.92 6.37 -16.09
N LEU A 272 -22.20 6.79 -15.06
CA LEU A 272 -22.72 7.66 -14.01
C LEU A 272 -21.92 8.98 -13.99
N GLU A 273 -22.61 10.12 -14.02
CA GLU A 273 -21.97 11.44 -14.06
C GLU A 273 -22.67 12.38 -13.06
N ASN A 274 -21.90 12.84 -12.05
CA ASN A 274 -22.39 13.86 -11.11
C ASN A 274 -21.21 14.66 -10.56
N PHE A 275 -20.92 15.78 -11.16
CA PHE A 275 -19.81 16.65 -10.77
C PHE A 275 -20.11 17.40 -9.47
N GLY A 276 -19.25 17.26 -8.47
CA GLY A 276 -19.41 17.90 -7.16
C GLY A 276 -20.38 17.16 -6.23
N GLY A 277 -20.72 15.89 -6.54
CA GLY A 277 -21.57 15.06 -5.70
C GLY A 277 -21.30 13.57 -5.86
N TYR A 278 -22.14 12.76 -5.23
CA TYR A 278 -22.08 11.32 -5.42
C TYR A 278 -22.73 10.94 -6.76
N THR A 279 -22.06 10.08 -7.52
CA THR A 279 -22.65 9.44 -8.70
C THR A 279 -23.56 8.29 -8.27
N LEU A 280 -23.13 7.56 -7.26
CA LEU A 280 -23.85 6.50 -6.60
C LEU A 280 -23.70 6.68 -5.09
N SER A 281 -24.80 6.66 -4.35
CA SER A 281 -24.78 6.50 -2.90
C SER A 281 -25.62 5.28 -2.53
N ALA A 282 -24.97 4.29 -1.92
CA ALA A 282 -25.59 3.09 -1.38
C ALA A 282 -25.12 2.86 0.07
N ALA A 283 -25.05 3.95 0.84
CA ALA A 283 -24.63 3.89 2.23
C ALA A 283 -25.58 3.04 3.07
N GLY A 284 -25.04 2.09 3.83
CA GLY A 284 -25.84 1.17 4.64
C GLY A 284 -26.75 0.23 3.86
N ALA A 285 -26.59 0.13 2.54
CA ALA A 285 -27.35 -0.78 1.70
C ALA A 285 -27.08 -2.25 2.05
N ARG A 286 -28.07 -3.13 1.86
CA ARG A 286 -27.93 -4.57 2.06
C ARG A 286 -28.20 -5.31 0.76
N ILE A 287 -27.20 -6.00 0.25
CA ILE A 287 -27.22 -6.73 -1.02
C ILE A 287 -26.94 -8.20 -0.70
N ALA A 288 -27.95 -9.07 -0.87
CA ALA A 288 -27.82 -10.49 -0.55
C ALA A 288 -26.99 -11.26 -1.59
N GLY A 289 -26.81 -10.73 -2.78
CA GLY A 289 -25.94 -11.28 -3.82
C GLY A 289 -24.68 -10.46 -4.01
N THR A 290 -24.29 -10.31 -5.26
CA THR A 290 -23.08 -9.57 -5.68
C THR A 290 -23.43 -8.15 -6.10
N ALA A 291 -22.52 -7.22 -5.82
CA ALA A 291 -22.52 -5.86 -6.34
C ALA A 291 -21.51 -5.74 -7.49
N TYR A 292 -22.01 -5.52 -8.71
CA TYR A 292 -21.19 -5.41 -9.93
C TYR A 292 -21.05 -3.98 -10.41
N PHE A 293 -19.79 -3.52 -10.58
CA PHE A 293 -19.42 -2.20 -11.10
C PHE A 293 -18.30 -2.30 -12.15
N GLY A 294 -18.37 -3.27 -13.01
CA GLY A 294 -17.32 -3.58 -13.98
C GLY A 294 -17.81 -3.63 -15.42
N SER A 295 -17.25 -4.54 -16.21
CA SER A 295 -17.65 -4.81 -17.57
C SER A 295 -18.72 -5.91 -17.62
N PRO A 296 -19.75 -5.82 -18.47
CA PRO A 296 -20.78 -6.86 -18.58
C PRO A 296 -20.29 -8.18 -19.19
N PHE A 297 -19.07 -8.25 -19.70
CA PHE A 297 -18.53 -9.39 -20.45
C PHE A 297 -17.32 -10.00 -19.76
N HIS A 298 -17.52 -10.73 -18.65
CA HIS A 298 -16.44 -11.32 -17.85
C HIS A 298 -15.85 -12.61 -18.39
N GLU A 299 -16.51 -13.41 -19.25
CA GLU A 299 -16.04 -14.77 -19.47
C GLU A 299 -15.70 -15.19 -20.90
N HIS A 300 -16.15 -14.52 -21.94
CA HIS A 300 -15.83 -14.93 -23.32
C HIS A 300 -15.77 -13.72 -24.26
N ALA A 301 -14.77 -12.86 -24.07
CA ALA A 301 -14.42 -11.90 -25.13
C ALA A 301 -13.74 -12.69 -26.27
N ASP A 302 -14.54 -13.30 -27.12
CA ASP A 302 -14.10 -13.61 -28.47
C ASP A 302 -13.69 -12.27 -29.12
N ASP A 303 -12.45 -12.19 -29.59
CA ASP A 303 -11.83 -10.97 -30.15
C ASP A 303 -12.58 -10.37 -31.37
N SER A 304 -13.71 -10.93 -31.74
CA SER A 304 -14.51 -10.54 -32.90
C SER A 304 -15.34 -9.26 -32.72
N HIS A 305 -15.46 -8.74 -31.48
CA HIS A 305 -16.14 -7.45 -31.20
C HIS A 305 -15.13 -6.34 -30.88
N HIS A 306 -14.16 -6.15 -31.73
CA HIS A 306 -13.23 -5.03 -31.70
C HIS A 306 -13.99 -3.70 -31.67
N GLY A 307 -13.99 -3.04 -30.50
CA GLY A 307 -14.30 -1.63 -30.38
C GLY A 307 -15.30 -1.14 -29.32
N ARG A 308 -16.08 -2.01 -28.67
CA ARG A 308 -17.12 -1.57 -27.73
C ARG A 308 -17.31 -2.52 -26.56
N ASN A 309 -16.26 -2.73 -25.76
CA ASN A 309 -16.46 -3.36 -24.46
C ASN A 309 -16.87 -2.26 -23.46
N PRO A 310 -18.17 -2.13 -23.12
CA PRO A 310 -18.64 -1.07 -22.24
C PRO A 310 -18.11 -1.33 -20.83
N GLN A 311 -17.30 -0.40 -20.35
CA GLN A 311 -16.82 -0.40 -18.97
C GLN A 311 -17.79 0.40 -18.10
N PHE A 312 -17.91 0.01 -16.83
CA PHE A 312 -18.52 0.89 -15.84
C PHE A 312 -17.69 2.17 -15.72
N VAL A 313 -18.34 3.32 -15.73
CA VAL A 313 -17.67 4.62 -15.59
C VAL A 313 -18.42 5.46 -14.56
N SER A 314 -17.75 5.86 -13.50
CA SER A 314 -18.23 6.82 -12.53
C SER A 314 -17.43 8.11 -12.62
N ARG A 315 -18.07 9.23 -12.94
CA ARG A 315 -17.48 10.56 -12.96
C ARG A 315 -18.02 11.41 -11.82
N GLY A 316 -17.41 11.28 -10.68
CA GLY A 316 -17.79 11.74 -9.37
C GLY A 316 -17.64 10.61 -8.37
N THR A 317 -17.85 10.88 -7.08
CA THR A 317 -17.64 9.90 -6.02
C THR A 317 -18.70 8.80 -6.00
N ALA A 318 -18.30 7.54 -6.06
CA ALA A 318 -19.17 6.42 -5.70
C ALA A 318 -19.03 6.12 -4.20
N ARG A 319 -20.18 5.95 -3.48
CA ARG A 319 -20.23 5.77 -2.03
C ARG A 319 -20.93 4.47 -1.64
N LEU A 320 -20.25 3.64 -0.87
CA LEU A 320 -20.73 2.36 -0.33
C LEU A 320 -20.51 2.26 1.19
N ASP A 321 -20.41 3.39 1.90
CA ASP A 321 -20.09 3.41 3.33
C ASP A 321 -21.06 2.54 4.15
N GLY A 322 -20.52 1.60 4.94
CA GLY A 322 -21.31 0.72 5.79
C GLY A 322 -22.25 -0.21 5.03
N ALA A 323 -22.14 -0.32 3.72
CA ALA A 323 -22.91 -1.27 2.94
C ALA A 323 -22.53 -2.71 3.29
N ARG A 324 -23.49 -3.63 3.18
CA ARG A 324 -23.27 -5.06 3.38
C ARG A 324 -23.60 -5.82 2.09
N VAL A 325 -22.63 -6.48 1.53
CA VAL A 325 -22.70 -7.31 0.33
C VAL A 325 -22.40 -8.75 0.77
N GLU A 326 -23.37 -9.66 0.70
CA GLU A 326 -23.17 -11.04 1.14
C GLU A 326 -22.35 -11.86 0.14
N GLY A 327 -22.42 -11.51 -1.15
CA GLY A 327 -21.57 -12.05 -2.22
C GLY A 327 -20.29 -11.26 -2.42
N ASP A 328 -19.88 -11.13 -3.69
CA ASP A 328 -18.69 -10.36 -4.09
C ASP A 328 -19.02 -8.86 -4.26
N LEU A 329 -18.07 -8.02 -3.96
CA LEU A 329 -18.01 -6.66 -4.47
C LEU A 329 -17.04 -6.66 -5.67
N ASP A 330 -17.59 -6.57 -6.88
CA ASP A 330 -16.77 -6.68 -8.11
C ASP A 330 -16.78 -5.37 -8.88
N CYS A 331 -15.64 -4.68 -8.86
CA CYS A 331 -15.35 -3.47 -9.60
C CYS A 331 -14.36 -3.71 -10.74
N SER A 332 -14.09 -4.98 -11.09
CA SER A 332 -13.11 -5.34 -12.11
C SER A 332 -13.42 -4.65 -13.44
N ASP A 333 -12.38 -4.16 -14.12
CA ASP A 333 -12.49 -3.37 -15.36
C ASP A 333 -13.27 -2.04 -15.25
N GLY A 334 -13.65 -1.60 -14.04
CA GLY A 334 -14.36 -0.34 -13.82
C GLY A 334 -13.42 0.88 -13.83
N CYS A 335 -13.95 2.04 -14.20
CA CYS A 335 -13.26 3.33 -14.20
C CYS A 335 -13.96 4.29 -13.25
N PHE A 336 -13.22 4.77 -12.24
CA PHE A 336 -13.73 5.68 -11.22
C PHE A 336 -12.93 6.98 -11.22
N PHE A 337 -13.61 8.10 -11.37
CA PHE A 337 -13.00 9.42 -11.41
C PHE A 337 -13.51 10.29 -10.27
N ALA A 338 -12.61 10.76 -9.42
CA ALA A 338 -12.93 11.78 -8.44
C ALA A 338 -13.27 13.12 -9.12
N THR A 339 -14.16 13.90 -8.57
CA THR A 339 -14.53 15.22 -9.10
C THR A 339 -13.32 16.15 -9.21
N ALA A 340 -12.47 16.18 -8.19
CA ALA A 340 -11.27 16.98 -8.17
C ALA A 340 -10.30 16.66 -9.33
N PHE A 341 -10.21 15.41 -9.73
CA PHE A 341 -9.42 14.99 -10.88
C PHE A 341 -9.96 15.59 -12.17
N LEU A 342 -11.28 15.55 -12.35
CA LEU A 342 -11.96 16.05 -13.54
C LEU A 342 -11.90 17.58 -13.66
N THR A 343 -11.86 18.29 -12.54
CA THR A 343 -11.76 19.76 -12.48
C THR A 343 -10.32 20.28 -12.49
N GLY A 344 -9.33 19.37 -12.61
CA GLY A 344 -7.92 19.73 -12.73
C GLY A 344 -7.24 20.12 -11.43
N TRP A 345 -7.76 19.69 -10.27
CA TRP A 345 -7.18 19.89 -8.93
C TRP A 345 -6.97 21.36 -8.49
N ASN A 346 -7.35 22.33 -9.31
CA ASN A 346 -7.03 23.75 -9.09
C ASN A 346 -8.15 24.55 -8.41
N THR A 347 -9.31 23.94 -8.24
CA THR A 347 -10.43 24.58 -7.55
C THR A 347 -10.47 24.04 -6.13
N VAL A 348 -10.43 24.93 -5.15
CA VAL A 348 -10.81 24.58 -3.77
C VAL A 348 -12.29 24.27 -3.81
N SER A 349 -12.64 23.00 -3.98
CA SER A 349 -14.02 22.61 -3.86
C SER A 349 -14.46 22.72 -2.41
N PRO A 350 -15.62 23.30 -2.13
CA PRO A 350 -16.18 23.31 -0.79
C PRO A 350 -16.67 21.90 -0.32
N PHE A 351 -16.57 20.89 -1.19
CA PHE A 351 -17.05 19.54 -0.90
C PHE A 351 -15.92 18.64 -0.41
N GLU A 352 -16.07 18.10 0.81
CA GLU A 352 -15.13 17.15 1.43
C GLU A 352 -14.88 15.88 0.59
N ASN A 353 -15.76 15.59 -0.37
CA ASN A 353 -15.77 14.32 -1.10
C ASN A 353 -15.09 14.37 -2.47
N ASP A 354 -14.62 15.50 -2.91
CA ASP A 354 -14.13 15.69 -4.29
C ASP A 354 -12.86 14.89 -4.63
N ALA A 355 -12.11 14.46 -3.62
CA ALA A 355 -10.89 13.67 -3.79
C ALA A 355 -11.13 12.15 -3.92
N TYR A 356 -12.34 11.69 -3.57
CA TYR A 356 -12.64 10.27 -3.57
C TYR A 356 -13.19 9.81 -4.93
N ALA A 357 -12.56 8.80 -5.50
CA ALA A 357 -13.09 8.07 -6.64
C ALA A 357 -14.10 7.00 -6.15
N LEU A 358 -13.73 6.25 -5.10
CA LEU A 358 -14.59 5.29 -4.44
C LEU A 358 -14.45 5.39 -2.93
N ARG A 359 -15.59 5.48 -2.24
CA ARG A 359 -15.64 5.51 -0.78
C ARG A 359 -16.50 4.35 -0.27
N ALA A 360 -15.86 3.41 0.42
CA ALA A 360 -16.48 2.20 0.93
C ALA A 360 -16.02 1.90 2.37
N ASN A 361 -16.03 2.93 3.22
CA ASN A 361 -15.63 2.82 4.61
C ASN A 361 -16.58 1.93 5.40
N GLY A 362 -16.04 0.97 6.16
CA GLY A 362 -16.82 0.04 6.94
C GLY A 362 -17.72 -0.89 6.12
N VAL A 363 -17.44 -1.05 4.82
CA VAL A 363 -18.17 -2.01 3.99
C VAL A 363 -17.90 -3.44 4.49
N GLU A 364 -18.96 -4.26 4.51
CA GLU A 364 -18.86 -5.68 4.81
C GLU A 364 -19.12 -6.49 3.53
N VAL A 365 -18.12 -7.23 3.07
CA VAL A 365 -18.21 -8.11 1.89
C VAL A 365 -18.06 -9.56 2.35
N GLY A 366 -19.07 -10.39 2.12
CA GLY A 366 -19.08 -11.79 2.57
C GLY A 366 -18.11 -12.70 1.79
N ALA A 367 -17.81 -12.35 0.54
CA ALA A 367 -16.87 -13.09 -0.30
C ALA A 367 -15.69 -12.19 -0.71
N ASN A 368 -15.40 -12.03 -2.00
CA ASN A 368 -14.24 -11.27 -2.48
C ASN A 368 -14.58 -9.80 -2.77
N ALA A 369 -13.62 -8.93 -2.56
CA ALA A 369 -13.63 -7.57 -3.10
C ALA A 369 -12.61 -7.47 -4.23
N ARG A 370 -13.09 -7.30 -5.47
CA ARG A 370 -12.26 -7.33 -6.69
C ARG A 370 -12.20 -5.97 -7.34
N PHE A 371 -10.99 -5.49 -7.55
CA PHE A 371 -10.63 -4.27 -8.27
C PHE A 371 -9.59 -4.61 -9.35
N ALA A 372 -9.82 -5.71 -10.07
CA ALA A 372 -8.82 -6.34 -10.91
C ALA A 372 -8.95 -5.95 -12.40
N GLY A 373 -8.07 -6.50 -13.22
CA GLY A 373 -8.12 -6.36 -14.66
C GLY A 373 -7.80 -4.94 -15.13
N ARG A 374 -8.70 -4.31 -15.83
CA ARG A 374 -8.57 -2.92 -16.30
C ARG A 374 -9.12 -1.89 -15.31
N PHE A 375 -9.24 -2.24 -14.04
CA PHE A 375 -9.67 -1.29 -13.02
C PHE A 375 -8.76 -0.07 -12.98
N ILE A 376 -9.37 1.11 -13.02
CA ILE A 376 -8.67 2.40 -12.93
C ILE A 376 -9.42 3.29 -11.94
N ALA A 377 -8.69 3.85 -10.98
CA ALA A 377 -9.21 4.89 -10.11
C ALA A 377 -8.35 6.15 -10.22
N HIS A 378 -8.98 7.26 -10.54
CA HIS A 378 -8.39 8.59 -10.54
C HIS A 378 -8.88 9.36 -9.31
N GLY A 379 -8.19 9.20 -8.20
CA GLY A 379 -8.54 9.71 -6.88
C GLY A 379 -8.39 8.64 -5.81
N ASN A 380 -8.80 8.97 -4.59
CA ASN A 380 -8.71 8.08 -3.44
C ASN A 380 -9.73 6.94 -3.54
N VAL A 381 -9.27 5.72 -3.32
CA VAL A 381 -10.08 4.54 -3.03
C VAL A 381 -9.96 4.24 -1.54
N THR A 382 -11.06 4.34 -0.79
CA THR A 382 -11.00 4.11 0.66
C THR A 382 -11.88 2.95 1.09
N LEU A 383 -11.27 2.03 1.85
CA LEU A 383 -11.84 0.83 2.46
C LEU A 383 -11.55 0.84 3.98
N LEU A 384 -11.54 2.02 4.58
CA LEU A 384 -11.24 2.21 6.00
C LEU A 384 -12.15 1.34 6.87
N ASN A 385 -11.58 0.51 7.75
CA ASN A 385 -12.30 -0.41 8.64
C ASN A 385 -13.26 -1.39 7.91
N ALA A 386 -13.03 -1.65 6.63
CA ALA A 386 -13.82 -2.61 5.87
C ALA A 386 -13.56 -4.06 6.34
N ARG A 387 -14.50 -4.96 6.06
CA ARG A 387 -14.40 -6.39 6.35
C ARG A 387 -14.63 -7.20 5.10
N ILE A 388 -13.64 -7.96 4.69
CA ILE A 388 -13.68 -8.80 3.49
C ILE A 388 -13.57 -10.26 3.92
N GLY A 389 -14.61 -11.05 3.59
CA GLY A 389 -14.72 -12.44 4.02
C GLY A 389 -13.77 -13.41 3.31
N ARG A 390 -13.21 -13.01 2.15
CA ARG A 390 -12.20 -13.75 1.41
C ARG A 390 -11.10 -12.80 0.96
N ASP A 391 -10.86 -12.65 -0.33
CA ASP A 391 -9.72 -11.96 -0.90
C ASP A 391 -10.05 -10.49 -1.27
N LEU A 392 -9.04 -9.65 -1.15
CA LEU A 392 -9.02 -8.29 -1.67
C LEU A 392 -8.04 -8.26 -2.86
N ASP A 393 -8.58 -8.14 -4.07
CA ASP A 393 -7.82 -8.32 -5.30
C ASP A 393 -7.71 -7.03 -6.12
N PHE A 394 -6.47 -6.55 -6.28
CA PHE A 394 -6.09 -5.45 -7.15
C PHE A 394 -5.21 -5.89 -8.32
N THR A 395 -5.30 -7.14 -8.76
CA THR A 395 -4.47 -7.66 -9.85
C THR A 395 -4.61 -6.83 -11.11
N SER A 396 -3.48 -6.31 -11.62
CA SER A 396 -3.40 -5.42 -12.79
C SER A 396 -4.13 -4.06 -12.65
N ALA A 397 -4.51 -3.67 -11.45
CA ALA A 397 -5.17 -2.39 -11.19
C ALA A 397 -4.24 -1.19 -11.40
N ARG A 398 -4.85 -0.03 -11.68
CA ARG A 398 -4.17 1.25 -11.79
C ARG A 398 -4.81 2.28 -10.85
N LEU A 399 -4.04 2.78 -9.89
CA LEU A 399 -4.49 3.73 -8.89
C LEU A 399 -3.74 5.06 -9.04
N GLU A 400 -4.42 6.10 -9.45
CA GLU A 400 -3.84 7.40 -9.74
C GLU A 400 -4.25 8.45 -8.72
N PHE A 401 -3.34 8.80 -7.83
CA PHE A 401 -3.50 9.92 -6.91
C PHE A 401 -2.14 10.48 -6.48
N ALA A 402 -1.49 11.16 -7.40
CA ALA A 402 -0.12 11.67 -7.21
C ALA A 402 0.02 12.52 -5.95
N GLY A 403 0.90 12.11 -5.05
CA GLY A 403 1.16 12.79 -3.77
C GLY A 403 0.06 12.68 -2.73
N GLY A 404 -0.97 11.84 -2.96
CA GLY A 404 -2.02 11.53 -2.01
C GLY A 404 -2.14 10.05 -1.69
N GLU A 405 -3.16 9.68 -0.95
CA GLU A 405 -3.49 8.29 -0.65
C GLU A 405 -4.31 7.70 -1.80
N ALA A 406 -3.67 6.92 -2.68
CA ALA A 406 -4.37 6.27 -3.77
C ALA A 406 -5.26 5.13 -3.26
N LEU A 407 -4.83 4.45 -2.19
CA LEU A 407 -5.59 3.42 -1.50
C LEU A 407 -5.46 3.58 0.01
N CYS A 408 -6.59 3.61 0.71
CA CYS A 408 -6.64 3.61 2.18
C CYS A 408 -7.41 2.39 2.68
N CYS A 409 -6.68 1.44 3.25
CA CYS A 409 -7.20 0.21 3.87
C CYS A 409 -6.84 0.16 5.36
N ASP A 410 -6.78 1.32 6.05
CA ASP A 410 -6.43 1.34 7.47
C ASP A 410 -7.50 0.62 8.29
N GLY A 411 -7.07 -0.25 9.21
CA GLY A 411 -7.98 -1.04 10.04
C GLY A 411 -8.81 -2.08 9.28
N ILE A 412 -8.52 -2.35 8.02
CA ILE A 412 -9.23 -3.36 7.23
C ILE A 412 -9.02 -4.76 7.82
N ALA A 413 -10.05 -5.58 7.76
CA ALA A 413 -9.97 -7.01 8.07
C ALA A 413 -10.24 -7.84 6.80
N VAL A 414 -9.24 -8.56 6.31
CA VAL A 414 -9.31 -9.45 5.15
C VAL A 414 -9.05 -10.88 5.62
N ALA A 415 -10.02 -11.78 5.45
CA ALA A 415 -9.84 -13.17 5.90
C ALA A 415 -8.90 -13.98 4.98
N GLY A 416 -8.82 -13.63 3.70
CA GLY A 416 -7.95 -14.24 2.70
C GLY A 416 -6.70 -13.43 2.40
N LEU A 417 -6.41 -13.30 1.11
CA LEU A 417 -5.25 -12.61 0.56
C LEU A 417 -5.55 -11.15 0.22
N VAL A 418 -4.55 -10.30 0.34
CA VAL A 418 -4.48 -9.00 -0.34
C VAL A 418 -3.55 -9.16 -1.54
N MET A 419 -4.06 -9.00 -2.74
CA MET A 419 -3.32 -9.21 -3.98
C MET A 419 -3.05 -7.87 -4.68
N LEU A 420 -1.78 -7.48 -4.72
CA LEU A 420 -1.25 -6.35 -5.47
C LEU A 420 -0.37 -6.90 -6.61
N LEU A 421 -0.98 -7.67 -7.49
CA LEU A 421 -0.26 -8.47 -8.47
C LEU A 421 -0.26 -7.82 -9.86
N GLY A 422 0.84 -7.98 -10.59
CA GLY A 422 0.81 -7.81 -12.02
C GLY A 422 0.29 -9.07 -12.69
N GLY A 423 -0.74 -8.91 -13.52
CA GLY A 423 -1.21 -9.97 -14.41
C GLY A 423 -0.77 -9.70 -15.85
N GLN A 424 -1.71 -9.39 -16.75
CA GLN A 424 -1.40 -8.95 -18.12
C GLN A 424 -0.62 -7.62 -18.16
N ARG A 425 -0.78 -6.80 -17.15
CA ARG A 425 -0.02 -5.55 -16.91
C ARG A 425 0.39 -5.48 -15.43
N PRO A 426 1.45 -4.74 -15.09
CA PRO A 426 1.82 -4.56 -13.69
C PRO A 426 0.70 -3.87 -12.90
N PHE A 427 0.61 -4.16 -11.60
CA PHE A 427 -0.10 -3.27 -10.69
C PHE A 427 0.63 -1.92 -10.65
N TRP A 428 -0.10 -0.84 -10.80
CA TRP A 428 0.52 0.48 -10.97
C TRP A 428 -0.14 1.52 -10.07
N THR A 429 0.69 2.35 -9.41
CA THR A 429 0.20 3.49 -8.63
C THR A 429 1.20 4.64 -8.59
N ASN A 430 0.70 5.86 -8.49
CA ASN A 430 1.51 7.05 -8.24
C ASN A 430 1.23 7.71 -6.87
N GLY A 431 0.47 7.05 -6.00
CA GLY A 431 0.15 7.50 -4.66
C GLY A 431 0.52 6.49 -3.57
N LEU A 432 0.11 6.78 -2.36
CA LEU A 432 0.33 5.92 -1.20
C LEU A 432 -0.72 4.82 -1.12
N LEU A 433 -0.28 3.63 -0.75
CA LEU A 433 -1.11 2.49 -0.37
C LEU A 433 -1.01 2.31 1.15
N ARG A 434 -2.12 2.37 1.85
CA ARG A 434 -2.15 2.30 3.32
C ARG A 434 -2.89 1.08 3.80
N PHE A 435 -2.25 0.35 4.71
CA PHE A 435 -2.75 -0.84 5.41
C PHE A 435 -2.41 -0.77 6.90
N VAL A 436 -2.44 0.42 7.48
CA VAL A 436 -2.08 0.63 8.90
C VAL A 436 -3.11 -0.07 9.78
N LEU A 437 -2.63 -0.84 10.79
CA LEU A 437 -3.48 -1.64 11.67
C LEU A 437 -4.38 -2.66 10.95
N ALA A 438 -4.03 -3.04 9.72
CA ALA A 438 -4.76 -4.04 8.96
C ALA A 438 -4.62 -5.44 9.57
N SER A 439 -5.67 -6.25 9.49
CA SER A 439 -5.68 -7.67 9.88
C SER A 439 -5.90 -8.54 8.65
N ILE A 440 -4.90 -9.34 8.26
CA ILE A 440 -4.90 -10.09 7.01
C ILE A 440 -4.63 -11.57 7.31
N GLY A 441 -5.60 -12.44 6.96
CA GLY A 441 -5.61 -13.84 7.34
C GLY A 441 -4.57 -14.70 6.62
N GLN A 442 -4.38 -14.51 5.31
CA GLN A 442 -3.49 -15.38 4.54
C GLN A 442 -2.22 -14.67 4.05
N GLY A 443 -2.27 -13.40 3.69
CA GLY A 443 -1.07 -12.69 3.28
C GLY A 443 -1.29 -11.45 2.42
N ILE A 444 -0.19 -10.69 2.23
CA ILE A 444 -0.09 -9.62 1.25
C ILE A 444 0.86 -10.10 0.14
N TYR A 445 0.36 -10.16 -1.08
CA TYR A 445 1.12 -10.58 -2.25
C TYR A 445 1.32 -9.38 -3.17
N ALA A 446 2.54 -8.85 -3.19
CA ALA A 446 2.97 -7.76 -4.04
C ALA A 446 4.05 -8.26 -4.99
N GLU A 447 3.66 -8.52 -6.23
CA GLU A 447 4.54 -9.01 -7.28
C GLU A 447 4.26 -8.29 -8.59
N ASN A 448 5.31 -7.87 -9.30
CA ASN A 448 5.22 -7.04 -10.50
C ASN A 448 4.45 -5.72 -10.23
N VAL A 449 4.90 -4.97 -9.21
CA VAL A 449 4.34 -3.69 -8.78
C VAL A 449 5.19 -2.55 -9.30
N ARG A 450 4.54 -1.50 -9.83
CA ARG A 450 5.22 -0.29 -10.31
C ARG A 450 4.71 0.94 -9.57
N PHE A 451 5.62 1.62 -8.89
CA PHE A 451 5.40 2.93 -8.28
C PHE A 451 5.89 4.00 -9.23
N ASP A 452 5.00 4.87 -9.68
CA ASP A 452 5.33 5.95 -10.61
C ASP A 452 5.17 7.31 -9.90
N ARG A 453 6.06 8.23 -10.23
CA ARG A 453 6.01 9.60 -9.76
C ARG A 453 5.45 10.54 -10.82
N SER A 454 5.13 10.05 -11.99
CA SER A 454 4.61 10.85 -13.08
C SER A 454 3.14 11.24 -12.82
N GLY A 455 2.89 12.50 -12.70
CA GLY A 455 1.53 13.03 -12.55
C GLY A 455 1.57 14.45 -12.00
N PRO A 456 0.54 15.25 -12.20
CA PRO A 456 0.45 16.53 -11.55
C PRO A 456 0.37 16.32 -10.04
N PRO A 457 1.15 17.05 -9.24
CA PRO A 457 1.08 16.93 -7.79
C PRO A 457 -0.31 17.31 -7.30
N ALA A 458 -0.84 16.56 -6.34
CA ALA A 458 -2.08 16.93 -5.67
C ALA A 458 -1.95 18.33 -5.04
N PRO A 459 -3.01 19.13 -5.02
CA PRO A 459 -2.96 20.46 -4.45
C PRO A 459 -2.64 20.40 -2.96
N LEU A 460 -1.87 21.37 -2.49
CA LEU A 460 -1.40 21.45 -1.08
C LEU A 460 -2.54 21.42 -0.04
N THR A 461 -3.74 21.82 -0.44
CA THR A 461 -4.94 21.82 0.40
C THR A 461 -5.37 20.41 0.84
N GLN A 462 -5.07 19.38 0.03
CA GLN A 462 -5.37 18.01 0.42
C GLN A 462 -4.35 17.43 1.41
N HIS A 463 -3.10 17.94 1.41
CA HIS A 463 -2.14 17.59 2.47
C HIS A 463 -2.50 18.21 3.82
N ALA A 464 -3.20 19.34 3.85
CA ALA A 464 -3.75 19.89 5.07
C ALA A 464 -4.79 18.94 5.70
N PHE A 465 -5.56 18.23 4.88
CA PHE A 465 -6.51 17.22 5.33
C PHE A 465 -5.81 16.04 6.05
N LEU A 466 -4.67 15.60 5.52
CA LEU A 466 -3.83 14.57 6.15
C LEU A 466 -3.11 15.07 7.42
N THR A 467 -2.90 16.39 7.54
CA THR A 467 -2.18 17.00 8.66
C THR A 467 -3.07 17.58 9.74
N GLU A 468 -4.32 17.93 9.46
CA GLU A 468 -5.26 18.48 10.44
C GLU A 468 -5.81 17.43 11.41
N ASP A 469 -6.02 16.19 10.97
CA ASP A 469 -6.31 15.13 11.91
C ASP A 469 -5.01 14.63 12.55
N LYS A 470 -4.70 15.14 13.73
CA LYS A 470 -3.50 14.77 14.51
C LYS A 470 -3.35 13.26 14.77
N ARG A 471 -4.42 12.48 14.61
CA ARG A 471 -4.39 11.01 14.70
C ARG A 471 -3.77 10.40 13.45
N PHE A 472 -3.98 11.01 12.28
CA PHE A 472 -3.44 10.56 11.00
C PHE A 472 -2.12 11.25 10.63
N ALA A 473 -1.84 12.44 11.14
CA ALA A 473 -0.57 13.13 10.94
C ALA A 473 0.65 12.30 11.39
N LYS A 474 0.48 11.41 12.34
CA LYS A 474 1.53 10.45 12.75
C LYS A 474 1.87 9.43 11.66
N PHE A 475 0.95 9.14 10.77
CA PHE A 475 1.04 8.06 9.79
C PHE A 475 1.17 8.56 8.34
N ALA A 476 0.75 9.78 8.07
CA ALA A 476 0.69 10.32 6.71
C ALA A 476 2.03 10.81 6.16
N VAL A 477 3.01 11.07 7.03
CA VAL A 477 4.33 11.52 6.62
C VAL A 477 5.36 10.63 7.28
N PRO A 478 6.41 10.20 6.55
CA PRO A 478 7.51 9.48 7.15
C PRO A 478 8.00 10.26 8.34
N SER A 479 7.93 9.70 9.50
CA SER A 479 8.12 10.23 10.84
C SER A 479 8.52 11.72 10.88
N GLU A 480 7.97 12.51 11.80
CA GLU A 480 8.29 13.94 11.99
C GLU A 480 9.79 14.27 11.92
N LEU A 481 10.65 13.27 12.14
CA LEU A 481 12.10 13.32 11.98
C LEU A 481 12.58 13.73 10.60
N TRP A 482 11.88 13.35 9.53
CA TRP A 482 12.24 13.69 8.16
C TRP A 482 11.83 15.12 7.78
N LEU A 483 10.69 15.57 8.29
CA LEU A 483 10.22 16.95 8.07
C LEU A 483 10.99 17.97 8.90
N THR A 484 11.53 17.56 10.05
CA THR A 484 12.33 18.41 10.94
C THR A 484 13.82 18.32 10.64
N ASP A 485 14.27 17.47 9.73
CA ASP A 485 15.68 17.38 9.35
C ASP A 485 16.15 18.72 8.75
N PRO A 486 17.12 19.39 9.38
CA PRO A 486 17.64 20.67 8.92
C PRO A 486 18.35 20.60 7.55
N LEU A 487 18.63 19.39 7.05
CA LEU A 487 19.20 19.18 5.72
C LEU A 487 18.20 19.47 4.59
N TRP A 488 16.91 19.50 4.88
CA TRP A 488 15.86 19.76 3.90
C TRP A 488 15.42 21.21 3.94
N THR A 489 15.46 21.87 2.81
CA THR A 489 14.85 23.21 2.68
C THR A 489 13.32 23.09 2.79
N ALA A 490 12.65 24.19 3.06
CA ALA A 490 11.18 24.22 3.05
C ALA A 490 10.61 23.83 1.68
N HIS A 491 11.35 24.08 0.60
CA HIS A 491 11.01 23.63 -0.77
C HIS A 491 11.17 22.12 -0.93
N ASP A 492 12.30 21.55 -0.49
CA ASP A 492 12.54 20.12 -0.55
C ASP A 492 11.48 19.32 0.24
N ARG A 493 11.06 19.83 1.39
CA ARG A 493 9.99 19.21 2.22
C ARG A 493 8.65 19.18 1.47
N LYS A 494 8.28 20.29 0.83
CA LYS A 494 7.06 20.37 0.02
C LYS A 494 7.10 19.41 -1.18
N GLU A 495 8.25 19.32 -1.85
CA GLU A 495 8.45 18.43 -2.98
C GLU A 495 8.35 16.95 -2.57
N ILE A 496 8.94 16.57 -1.44
CA ILE A 496 8.90 15.18 -0.94
C ILE A 496 7.46 14.78 -0.62
N VAL A 497 6.71 15.63 0.05
CA VAL A 497 5.31 15.37 0.40
C VAL A 497 4.44 15.26 -0.86
N ARG A 498 4.65 16.14 -1.84
CA ARG A 498 3.88 16.16 -3.10
C ARG A 498 4.04 14.91 -3.97
N HIS A 499 5.12 14.17 -3.80
CA HIS A 499 5.44 13.03 -4.65
C HIS A 499 5.67 11.74 -3.84
N ALA A 500 5.07 11.64 -2.66
CA ALA A 500 5.14 10.42 -1.88
C ALA A 500 4.35 9.31 -2.58
N CYS A 501 5.01 8.20 -2.90
CA CYS A 501 4.37 6.95 -3.33
C CYS A 501 5.00 5.79 -2.59
N GLY A 502 4.26 4.72 -2.36
CA GLY A 502 4.76 3.55 -1.63
C GLY A 502 3.69 2.84 -0.83
N ILE A 503 4.11 1.94 0.04
CA ILE A 503 3.23 1.18 0.92
C ILE A 503 3.52 1.48 2.39
N TYR A 504 2.46 1.63 3.18
CA TYR A 504 2.45 1.80 4.63
C TYR A 504 1.59 0.72 5.24
N ALA A 505 2.20 -0.21 5.94
CA ALA A 505 1.53 -1.30 6.64
C ALA A 505 2.01 -1.37 8.11
N ASP A 506 2.12 -0.19 8.74
CA ASP A 506 2.54 -0.10 10.14
C ASP A 506 1.53 -0.80 11.05
N ASP A 507 2.06 -1.58 12.00
CA ASP A 507 1.27 -2.39 12.93
C ASP A 507 0.26 -3.34 12.26
N ALA A 508 0.45 -3.68 10.98
CA ALA A 508 -0.37 -4.65 10.29
C ALA A 508 -0.12 -6.08 10.81
N ALA A 509 -1.20 -6.81 11.05
CA ALA A 509 -1.14 -8.21 11.45
C ALA A 509 -1.42 -9.11 10.23
N ILE A 510 -0.37 -9.72 9.68
CA ILE A 510 -0.44 -10.65 8.57
C ILE A 510 -0.21 -12.05 9.12
N THR A 511 -1.25 -12.89 9.15
CA THR A 511 -1.14 -14.24 9.70
C THR A 511 -0.33 -15.18 8.80
N GLY A 512 -0.34 -14.96 7.50
CA GLY A 512 0.39 -15.74 6.51
C GLY A 512 1.62 -15.02 5.95
N SER A 513 1.77 -15.04 4.62
CA SER A 513 2.97 -14.59 3.93
C SER A 513 2.91 -13.13 3.51
N PHE A 514 4.01 -12.42 3.66
CA PHE A 514 4.27 -11.14 3.02
C PHE A 514 5.20 -11.37 1.83
N ILE A 515 4.64 -11.33 0.61
CA ILE A 515 5.41 -11.49 -0.63
C ILE A 515 5.70 -10.11 -1.21
N TRP A 516 6.99 -9.85 -1.50
CA TRP A 516 7.48 -8.57 -2.00
C TRP A 516 8.53 -8.79 -3.09
N ARG A 517 8.07 -9.00 -4.33
CA ARG A 517 8.92 -9.37 -5.45
C ARG A 517 8.65 -8.52 -6.68
N ASP A 518 9.67 -8.28 -7.46
CA ASP A 518 9.60 -7.47 -8.70
C ASP A 518 8.85 -6.14 -8.48
N VAL A 519 9.17 -5.46 -7.37
CA VAL A 519 8.64 -4.14 -7.03
C VAL A 519 9.65 -3.10 -7.45
N ALA A 520 9.24 -2.13 -8.24
CA ALA A 520 10.12 -1.10 -8.76
C ALA A 520 9.46 0.28 -8.81
N GLY A 521 10.28 1.31 -8.67
CA GLY A 521 9.90 2.67 -9.02
C GLY A 521 10.18 2.92 -10.51
N GLU A 522 9.21 3.41 -11.25
CA GLU A 522 9.41 3.79 -12.64
C GLU A 522 10.13 5.15 -12.75
N PRO A 523 11.15 5.27 -13.61
CA PRO A 523 11.81 6.55 -13.83
C PRO A 523 10.92 7.49 -14.64
N ALA A 524 10.70 8.69 -14.15
CA ALA A 524 10.15 9.74 -15.00
C ALA A 524 11.25 10.20 -15.99
N ASN A 525 11.01 10.03 -17.28
CA ASN A 525 11.80 10.63 -18.38
C ASN A 525 13.33 10.49 -18.23
N GLY A 526 13.85 9.25 -18.17
CA GLY A 526 15.31 9.00 -18.26
C GLY A 526 16.10 9.28 -16.99
N SER A 527 15.46 9.54 -15.87
CA SER A 527 16.08 9.62 -14.54
C SER A 527 16.30 8.22 -13.95
N PRO A 528 17.30 8.01 -13.07
CA PRO A 528 17.46 6.73 -12.39
C PRO A 528 16.21 6.39 -11.55
N SER A 529 16.00 5.10 -11.34
CA SER A 529 14.83 4.54 -10.63
C SER A 529 14.35 5.41 -9.46
N TYR A 530 13.02 5.64 -9.41
CA TYR A 530 12.44 6.46 -8.35
C TYR A 530 12.39 5.73 -7.02
N PRO A 531 12.73 6.42 -5.95
CA PRO A 531 12.54 5.89 -4.62
C PRO A 531 11.06 5.92 -4.23
N PHE A 532 10.52 4.78 -3.86
CA PHE A 532 9.22 4.61 -3.20
C PHE A 532 9.42 4.36 -1.69
N TRP A 533 8.34 4.46 -0.93
CA TRP A 533 8.35 4.24 0.52
C TRP A 533 7.88 2.82 0.87
N LEU A 534 8.56 2.20 1.82
CA LEU A 534 8.15 0.92 2.40
C LEU A 534 8.18 1.01 3.93
N HIS A 535 7.02 1.07 4.55
CA HIS A 535 6.85 1.12 5.99
C HIS A 535 6.15 -0.13 6.50
N LEU A 536 6.83 -0.88 7.34
CA LEU A 536 6.38 -2.10 7.98
C LEU A 536 6.67 -2.04 9.50
N SER A 537 6.68 -0.84 10.08
CA SER A 537 6.99 -0.66 11.49
C SER A 537 5.94 -1.34 12.36
N GLY A 538 6.37 -2.24 13.24
CA GLY A 538 5.44 -3.01 14.09
C GLY A 538 4.69 -4.13 13.40
N ALA A 539 4.74 -4.23 12.09
CA ALA A 539 4.04 -5.26 11.33
C ALA A 539 4.49 -6.68 11.71
N SER A 540 3.60 -7.64 11.55
CA SER A 540 3.88 -9.05 11.77
C SER A 540 3.49 -9.91 10.58
N ALA A 541 4.31 -10.91 10.24
CA ALA A 541 4.02 -11.90 9.21
C ALA A 541 4.57 -13.28 9.63
N GLU A 542 3.96 -14.36 9.16
CA GLU A 542 4.51 -15.70 9.36
C GLU A 542 5.78 -15.87 8.52
N THR A 543 5.66 -15.59 7.24
CA THR A 543 6.78 -15.70 6.29
C THR A 543 6.96 -14.41 5.50
N VAL A 544 8.21 -13.99 5.31
CA VAL A 544 8.58 -12.92 4.38
C VAL A 544 9.26 -13.56 3.17
N ASP A 545 8.72 -13.27 1.99
CA ASP A 545 9.24 -13.72 0.71
C ASP A 545 9.53 -12.52 -0.19
N ASP A 546 10.79 -12.20 -0.38
CA ASP A 546 11.17 -10.99 -1.05
C ASP A 546 12.45 -11.15 -1.87
N ASP A 547 12.62 -10.27 -2.83
CA ASP A 547 13.90 -10.03 -3.48
C ASP A 547 14.52 -8.70 -3.03
N ILE A 548 15.85 -8.67 -2.91
CA ILE A 548 16.55 -7.50 -2.38
C ILE A 548 16.49 -6.29 -3.33
N LYS A 549 16.21 -6.52 -4.60
CA LYS A 549 16.12 -5.45 -5.60
C LYS A 549 14.84 -4.65 -5.44
N SER A 550 13.79 -5.31 -4.95
CA SER A 550 12.47 -4.73 -4.71
C SER A 550 12.38 -3.89 -3.44
N TRP A 551 13.43 -3.79 -2.64
CA TRP A 551 13.41 -2.94 -1.46
C TRP A 551 13.64 -1.47 -1.81
N ALA A 552 12.92 -0.62 -1.10
CA ALA A 552 13.07 0.83 -1.19
C ALA A 552 14.52 1.29 -0.93
N GLU A 553 14.84 2.50 -1.34
CA GLU A 553 16.15 3.11 -1.02
C GLU A 553 16.37 3.23 0.49
N PRO A 554 17.63 3.27 0.94
CA PRO A 554 18.01 3.15 2.36
C PRO A 554 17.33 4.11 3.32
N ASP A 555 16.92 5.26 2.85
CA ASP A 555 16.28 6.30 3.66
C ASP A 555 14.75 6.33 3.54
N ARG A 556 14.18 5.33 2.87
CA ARG A 556 12.76 5.25 2.55
C ARG A 556 12.08 3.95 2.98
N PHE A 557 12.73 3.15 3.80
CA PHE A 557 12.06 2.03 4.42
C PHE A 557 12.15 2.09 5.95
N ASP A 558 11.12 1.61 6.63
CA ASP A 558 11.09 1.40 8.07
C ASP A 558 10.55 0.00 8.38
N ILE A 559 11.39 -0.82 8.98
CA ILE A 559 11.07 -2.18 9.43
C ILE A 559 11.26 -2.33 10.94
N ALA A 560 11.19 -1.22 11.68
CA ALA A 560 11.32 -1.24 13.12
C ALA A 560 10.23 -2.09 13.76
N ASN A 561 10.61 -2.95 14.70
CA ASN A 561 9.69 -3.86 15.39
C ASN A 561 8.89 -4.81 14.47
N CYS A 562 9.25 -4.88 13.19
CA CYS A 562 8.67 -5.86 12.27
C CYS A 562 9.04 -7.28 12.75
N ARG A 563 8.06 -8.18 12.79
CA ARG A 563 8.21 -9.56 13.27
C ARG A 563 7.86 -10.52 12.15
N TYR A 564 8.69 -11.52 11.95
CA TYR A 564 8.41 -12.61 11.00
C TYR A 564 9.02 -13.90 11.55
N ARG A 565 8.34 -15.03 11.31
CA ARG A 565 8.80 -16.33 11.81
C ARG A 565 9.83 -16.96 10.89
N SER A 566 9.63 -16.82 9.58
CA SER A 566 10.52 -17.39 8.58
C SER A 566 10.80 -16.42 7.44
N LEU A 567 11.86 -16.70 6.69
CA LEU A 567 12.16 -16.08 5.40
C LEU A 567 12.01 -17.17 4.33
N ALA A 568 11.30 -16.88 3.25
CA ALA A 568 11.20 -17.81 2.15
C ALA A 568 12.60 -18.13 1.60
N GLY A 569 12.82 -19.36 1.20
CA GLY A 569 14.13 -19.85 0.79
C GLY A 569 15.03 -20.33 1.90
N LEU A 570 14.70 -20.13 3.19
CA LEU A 570 15.44 -20.76 4.29
C LEU A 570 14.96 -22.18 4.60
N PHE A 571 13.66 -22.46 4.41
CA PHE A 571 13.05 -23.73 4.79
C PHE A 571 12.56 -24.56 3.60
N GLU A 572 12.08 -23.96 2.54
CA GLU A 572 11.70 -24.64 1.32
C GLU A 572 12.88 -24.50 0.36
N GLY A 573 13.67 -25.59 0.22
CA GLY A 573 14.88 -25.61 -0.57
C GLY A 573 14.86 -24.57 -1.70
N TYR A 574 15.51 -23.46 -1.46
CA TYR A 574 15.82 -22.49 -2.47
C TYR A 574 16.17 -23.32 -3.70
N ARG A 575 15.44 -23.20 -4.77
CA ARG A 575 15.85 -23.78 -6.03
C ARG A 575 17.10 -23.04 -6.45
N PHE A 576 18.21 -23.46 -5.84
CA PHE A 576 19.52 -23.13 -6.36
C PHE A 576 19.58 -23.79 -7.72
N ASP A 577 20.00 -23.07 -8.72
CA ASP A 577 20.27 -23.66 -10.02
C ASP A 577 21.19 -24.87 -9.83
N GLU A 578 20.88 -25.99 -10.49
CA GLU A 578 21.66 -27.21 -10.39
C GLU A 578 23.13 -26.87 -10.73
N GLY A 579 23.97 -26.80 -9.70
CA GLY A 579 25.41 -26.47 -9.87
C GLY A 579 25.91 -25.33 -8.96
N GLU A 580 25.07 -24.59 -8.24
CA GLU A 580 25.52 -23.59 -7.27
C GLU A 580 26.00 -24.22 -5.95
N ASP A 581 27.10 -23.71 -5.41
CA ASP A 581 27.64 -24.06 -4.09
C ASP A 581 26.71 -23.51 -3.00
N HIS A 582 25.74 -24.29 -2.53
CA HIS A 582 24.73 -23.93 -1.53
C HIS A 582 25.24 -23.10 -0.35
N PRO A 583 26.37 -23.40 0.29
CA PRO A 583 26.89 -22.58 1.38
C PRO A 583 27.31 -21.18 0.94
N LYS A 584 27.83 -21.02 -0.28
CA LYS A 584 28.25 -19.70 -0.79
C LYS A 584 27.05 -18.84 -1.19
N ALA A 585 26.06 -19.41 -1.87
CA ALA A 585 24.83 -18.72 -2.25
C ALA A 585 24.09 -18.24 -1.01
N PHE A 586 24.00 -19.09 0.02
CA PHE A 586 23.40 -18.73 1.28
C PHE A 586 24.16 -17.63 2.04
N ALA A 587 25.49 -17.72 2.11
CA ALA A 587 26.31 -16.67 2.70
C ALA A 587 26.14 -15.33 1.96
N SER A 588 25.96 -15.38 0.65
CA SER A 588 25.65 -14.21 -0.19
C SER A 588 24.29 -13.60 0.15
N TYR A 589 23.26 -14.44 0.34
CA TYR A 589 21.95 -14.01 0.76
C TYR A 589 21.99 -13.27 2.11
N VAL A 590 22.60 -13.86 3.14
CA VAL A 590 22.75 -13.21 4.46
C VAL A 590 23.54 -11.91 4.36
N LYS A 591 24.59 -11.87 3.54
CA LYS A 591 25.37 -10.66 3.31
C LYS A 591 24.53 -9.56 2.65
N SER A 592 23.67 -9.92 1.72
CA SER A 592 22.77 -8.98 1.05
C SER A 592 21.74 -8.42 2.01
N ARG A 593 21.15 -9.27 2.88
CA ARG A 593 20.25 -8.84 3.96
C ARG A 593 20.92 -7.90 4.95
N LEU A 594 22.13 -8.22 5.39
CA LEU A 594 22.91 -7.33 6.25
C LEU A 594 23.21 -5.99 5.56
N SER A 595 23.50 -6.01 4.26
CA SER A 595 23.72 -4.77 3.53
C SER A 595 22.47 -3.92 3.45
N LEU A 596 21.29 -4.53 3.35
CA LEU A 596 20.01 -3.85 3.40
C LEU A 596 19.81 -3.15 4.76
N LEU A 597 19.98 -3.88 5.86
CA LEU A 597 19.88 -3.33 7.22
C LEU A 597 20.92 -2.23 7.47
N ASP A 598 22.15 -2.41 6.96
CA ASP A 598 23.21 -1.41 7.11
C ASP A 598 22.93 -0.14 6.30
N ARG A 599 22.21 -0.25 5.18
CA ARG A 599 21.84 0.91 4.34
C ARG A 599 20.97 1.91 5.08
N GLU A 600 20.11 1.46 5.98
CA GLU A 600 19.27 2.34 6.80
C GLU A 600 20.09 3.37 7.59
N TYR A 601 21.35 3.02 7.96
CA TYR A 601 22.22 3.85 8.78
C TYR A 601 23.44 4.39 8.03
N ALA A 602 23.60 4.02 6.77
CA ALA A 602 24.72 4.52 5.97
C ALA A 602 24.63 6.04 5.85
N PRO A 603 25.71 6.78 6.12
CA PRO A 603 25.72 8.21 5.88
C PRO A 603 25.40 8.43 4.40
N ARG A 604 24.38 9.23 4.10
CA ARG A 604 24.05 9.62 2.73
C ARG A 604 25.33 10.06 2.04
N ARG A 605 25.74 9.34 1.01
CA ARG A 605 26.78 9.86 0.11
C ARG A 605 26.20 11.16 -0.43
N ALA A 606 26.83 12.28 -0.06
CA ALA A 606 26.49 13.57 -0.58
C ALA A 606 26.40 13.44 -2.11
N GLU A 607 25.20 13.54 -2.66
CA GLU A 607 25.02 13.72 -4.08
C GLU A 607 25.87 14.91 -4.47
N ARG A 608 26.82 14.68 -5.33
CA ARG A 608 27.72 15.72 -5.85
C ARG A 608 26.88 16.60 -6.79
N SER A 609 26.11 17.50 -6.21
CA SER A 609 25.52 18.56 -7.00
C SER A 609 26.67 19.46 -7.49
N SER A 610 27.05 19.28 -8.73
CA SER A 610 27.95 20.20 -9.41
C SER A 610 27.19 21.51 -9.64
N LEU A 611 27.37 22.46 -8.75
CA LEU A 611 26.99 23.84 -8.99
C LEU A 611 27.89 24.37 -10.09
N LYS A 612 27.35 24.53 -11.28
CA LYS A 612 27.98 25.24 -12.38
C LYS A 612 27.69 26.73 -12.20
N LEU A 613 28.63 27.49 -11.71
CA LEU A 613 28.58 28.95 -11.75
C LEU A 613 29.53 29.44 -12.85
N GLY A 614 29.01 30.02 -13.93
CA GLY A 614 29.83 30.69 -14.97
C GLY A 614 30.82 29.79 -15.68
N GLY A 615 30.51 28.52 -15.93
CA GLY A 615 31.39 27.62 -16.70
C GLY A 615 32.52 26.96 -15.92
N LEU A 616 32.80 27.36 -14.68
CA LEU A 616 33.77 26.70 -13.80
C LEU A 616 33.03 25.76 -12.83
N ALA A 617 33.43 24.47 -12.86
CA ALA A 617 32.99 23.49 -11.86
C ALA A 617 33.71 23.81 -10.54
N LEU A 618 32.97 24.41 -9.60
CA LEU A 618 33.48 24.56 -8.24
C LEU A 618 33.53 23.17 -7.57
N PRO A 619 34.55 22.88 -6.79
CA PRO A 619 34.61 21.65 -6.03
C PRO A 619 33.36 21.58 -5.14
N PRO A 620 32.65 20.44 -5.12
CA PRO A 620 31.43 20.29 -4.34
C PRO A 620 31.73 20.59 -2.87
N ARG A 621 31.06 21.62 -2.30
CA ARG A 621 31.09 21.81 -0.85
C ARG A 621 30.59 20.54 -0.21
N PRO A 622 31.32 19.92 0.73
CA PRO A 622 30.84 18.76 1.45
C PRO A 622 29.54 19.20 2.17
N ARG A 623 28.39 18.70 1.69
CA ARG A 623 27.15 18.77 2.48
C ARG A 623 27.49 18.12 3.81
N LYS A 624 27.19 18.79 4.93
CA LYS A 624 27.43 18.28 6.28
C LYS A 624 26.87 16.85 6.32
N ALA A 625 27.76 15.89 6.55
CA ALA A 625 27.38 14.53 6.80
C ALA A 625 26.26 14.52 7.87
N CYS A 626 25.30 13.64 7.73
CA CYS A 626 24.28 13.40 8.74
C CYS A 626 24.93 13.49 10.12
N SER A 627 24.42 14.34 10.99
CA SER A 627 25.11 14.57 12.26
C SER A 627 25.14 13.25 13.00
N ARG A 628 26.27 12.98 13.69
CA ARG A 628 26.41 11.78 14.52
C ARG A 628 25.24 11.57 15.46
N TYR A 629 24.62 12.67 15.90
CA TYR A 629 23.46 12.68 16.76
C TYR A 629 22.21 12.07 16.08
N GLU A 630 22.02 12.31 14.80
CA GLU A 630 20.91 11.73 14.02
C GLU A 630 21.12 10.24 13.76
N ALA A 631 22.36 9.83 13.45
CA ALA A 631 22.68 8.41 13.29
C ALA A 631 22.43 7.61 14.59
N ILE A 632 22.76 8.23 15.75
CA ILE A 632 22.49 7.66 17.08
C ILE A 632 20.99 7.51 17.33
N ARG A 633 20.20 8.51 16.95
CA ARG A 633 18.75 8.53 17.16
C ARG A 633 18.00 7.57 16.25
N ARG A 634 18.56 7.27 15.08
CA ARG A 634 17.96 6.36 14.07
C ARG A 634 18.32 4.90 14.26
N PHE A 635 19.39 4.58 15.01
CA PHE A 635 19.85 3.21 15.15
C PHE A 635 18.84 2.32 15.90
N LYS A 636 18.29 1.36 15.18
CA LYS A 636 17.31 0.40 15.71
C LYS A 636 17.93 -1.01 15.72
N PRO A 637 18.20 -1.62 16.87
CA PRO A 637 18.82 -2.95 16.95
C PRO A 637 17.88 -4.09 16.61
N GLN A 638 16.56 -3.90 16.72
CA GLN A 638 15.56 -4.94 16.62
C GLN A 638 15.57 -5.70 15.27
N PRO A 639 15.71 -5.07 14.10
CA PRO A 639 15.75 -5.80 12.81
C PRO A 639 16.88 -6.82 12.72
N TYR A 640 18.07 -6.51 13.31
CA TYR A 640 19.18 -7.44 13.37
C TYR A 640 18.89 -8.61 14.32
N LEU A 641 18.27 -8.34 15.47
CA LEU A 641 17.89 -9.38 16.42
C LEU A 641 16.86 -10.32 15.81
N GLN A 642 15.89 -9.76 15.08
CA GLN A 642 14.87 -10.54 14.39
C GLN A 642 15.49 -11.46 13.32
N LEU A 643 16.37 -10.92 12.47
CA LEU A 643 17.08 -11.70 11.46
C LEU A 643 17.94 -12.82 12.11
N ALA A 644 18.67 -12.50 13.17
CA ALA A 644 19.49 -13.49 13.88
C ALA A 644 18.63 -14.60 14.52
N ARG A 645 17.45 -14.25 15.06
CA ARG A 645 16.50 -15.23 15.62
C ARG A 645 16.01 -16.20 14.54
N VAL A 646 15.58 -15.68 13.41
CA VAL A 646 15.09 -16.51 12.29
C VAL A 646 16.19 -17.45 11.78
N LEU A 647 17.42 -16.95 11.63
CA LEU A 647 18.57 -17.76 11.21
C LEU A 647 18.89 -18.88 12.22
N ARG A 648 18.74 -18.63 13.53
CA ARG A 648 18.91 -19.67 14.55
C ARG A 648 17.82 -20.73 14.49
N ILE A 649 16.58 -20.33 14.33
CA ILE A 649 15.45 -21.26 14.14
C ILE A 649 15.70 -22.16 12.93
N ALA A 650 16.32 -21.62 11.88
CA ALA A 650 16.73 -22.37 10.69
C ALA A 650 18.00 -23.23 10.89
N GLY A 651 18.58 -23.31 12.10
CA GLY A 651 19.80 -24.07 12.36
C GLY A 651 21.09 -23.42 11.86
N MET A 652 21.06 -22.13 11.49
CA MET A 652 22.15 -21.40 10.86
C MET A 652 22.91 -20.51 11.85
N ASP A 653 23.44 -21.11 12.91
CA ASP A 653 24.09 -20.40 14.01
C ASP A 653 25.30 -19.55 13.58
N LYS A 654 26.08 -20.01 12.59
CA LYS A 654 27.24 -19.26 12.10
C LYS A 654 26.82 -17.93 11.47
N GLU A 655 25.78 -17.95 10.68
CA GLU A 655 25.21 -16.77 10.00
C GLU A 655 24.53 -15.85 11.02
N ALA A 656 23.76 -16.39 11.94
CA ALA A 656 23.16 -15.63 13.03
C ALA A 656 24.24 -14.90 13.84
N ASN A 657 25.33 -15.56 14.15
CA ASN A 657 26.45 -14.96 14.87
C ASN A 657 27.13 -13.83 14.07
N LYS A 658 27.21 -13.94 12.73
CA LYS A 658 27.70 -12.84 11.87
C LYS A 658 26.76 -11.62 11.94
N VAL A 659 25.45 -11.85 11.95
CA VAL A 659 24.43 -10.78 12.10
C VAL A 659 24.58 -10.08 13.44
N LEU A 660 24.72 -10.85 14.53
CA LEU A 660 24.90 -10.30 15.88
C LEU A 660 26.22 -9.56 16.04
N ALA A 661 27.31 -10.07 15.45
CA ALA A 661 28.58 -9.36 15.44
C ALA A 661 28.46 -8.02 14.68
N ARG A 662 27.70 -7.98 13.58
CA ARG A 662 27.44 -6.74 12.84
C ARG A 662 26.57 -5.77 13.65
N LEU A 663 25.54 -6.27 14.33
CA LEU A 663 24.73 -5.47 15.25
C LEU A 663 25.62 -4.77 16.30
N GLU A 664 26.47 -5.51 16.99
CA GLU A 664 27.34 -4.95 18.02
C GLU A 664 28.38 -3.97 17.45
N SER A 665 28.87 -4.23 16.23
CA SER A 665 29.72 -3.29 15.50
C SER A 665 29.00 -1.96 15.23
N ASN A 666 27.77 -2.05 14.73
CA ASN A 666 26.95 -0.87 14.46
C ASN A 666 26.54 -0.17 15.76
N ARG A 667 26.21 -0.92 16.82
CA ARG A 667 25.94 -0.38 18.14
C ARG A 667 27.15 0.37 18.71
N THR A 668 28.36 -0.15 18.54
CA THR A 668 29.60 0.54 18.93
C THR A 668 29.79 1.83 18.14
N ARG A 669 29.42 1.81 16.84
CA ARG A 669 29.61 2.94 15.92
C ARG A 669 28.52 4.01 16.11
N TYR A 670 27.27 3.63 16.31
CA TYR A 670 26.09 4.49 16.29
C TYR A 670 25.35 4.54 17.64
N GLY A 671 25.69 3.70 18.61
CA GLY A 671 24.99 3.57 19.90
C GLY A 671 25.29 4.65 20.95
N GLY A 672 25.83 5.80 20.56
CA GLY A 672 26.00 6.96 21.47
C GLY A 672 27.19 6.87 22.43
N PHE A 673 28.07 5.88 22.31
CA PHE A 673 29.21 5.75 23.21
C PHE A 673 30.18 6.93 23.09
N TYR A 674 30.68 7.39 24.26
CA TYR A 674 31.76 8.38 24.34
C TYR A 674 33.01 7.87 23.61
N TRP A 675 33.78 8.77 22.97
CA TRP A 675 34.80 8.37 22.02
C TRP A 675 35.91 7.44 22.56
N PRO A 676 36.42 7.56 23.81
CA PRO A 676 37.39 6.60 24.34
C PRO A 676 36.76 5.21 24.51
N ASN A 677 35.55 5.12 25.04
CA ASN A 677 34.84 3.84 25.18
C ASN A 677 34.56 3.20 23.84
N ARG A 678 34.33 4.00 22.80
CA ARG A 678 34.14 3.49 21.45
C ARG A 678 35.42 2.91 20.87
N LEU A 679 36.56 3.59 21.08
CA LEU A 679 37.86 3.08 20.65
C LEU A 679 38.24 1.79 21.42
N LEU A 680 38.06 1.81 22.72
CA LEU A 680 38.31 0.64 23.57
C LEU A 680 37.42 -0.54 23.16
N ARG A 681 36.12 -0.37 23.05
CA ARG A 681 35.19 -1.42 22.58
C ARG A 681 35.52 -1.90 21.19
N GLY A 682 35.84 -0.98 20.27
CA GLY A 682 36.18 -1.34 18.89
C GLY A 682 37.46 -2.18 18.82
N PHE A 683 38.47 -1.89 19.64
CA PHE A 683 39.70 -2.65 19.70
C PHE A 683 39.53 -3.97 20.46
N THR A 684 39.02 -3.95 21.70
CA THR A 684 38.92 -5.16 22.53
C THR A 684 37.84 -6.11 22.04
N PHE A 685 36.58 -5.63 21.98
CA PHE A 685 35.47 -6.48 21.58
C PHE A 685 35.33 -6.61 20.06
N GLY A 686 35.63 -5.55 19.30
CA GLY A 686 35.53 -5.59 17.84
C GLY A 686 36.66 -6.35 17.19
N PHE A 687 37.91 -5.87 17.34
CA PHE A 687 39.07 -6.45 16.66
C PHE A 687 39.49 -7.78 17.27
N LEU A 688 39.67 -7.84 18.60
CA LEU A 688 40.18 -9.05 19.25
C LEU A 688 39.16 -10.18 19.32
N LEU A 689 37.91 -9.89 19.65
CA LEU A 689 36.91 -10.90 19.94
C LEU A 689 35.84 -11.04 18.87
N ASN A 690 35.81 -10.12 17.89
CA ASN A 690 34.66 -10.03 16.98
C ASN A 690 33.34 -10.06 17.74
N TYR A 691 33.26 -9.25 18.82
CA TYR A 691 32.10 -9.16 19.72
C TYR A 691 31.69 -10.48 20.39
N GLY A 692 32.64 -11.36 20.71
CA GLY A 692 32.41 -12.65 21.35
C GLY A 692 32.23 -13.84 20.38
N PHE A 693 32.20 -13.59 19.08
CA PHE A 693 32.04 -14.62 18.05
C PHE A 693 33.36 -15.05 17.38
N GLY A 694 34.47 -14.38 17.70
CA GLY A 694 35.80 -14.65 17.13
C GLY A 694 36.80 -15.15 18.19
N TRP A 695 36.42 -16.08 19.06
CA TRP A 695 37.21 -16.59 20.18
C TRP A 695 38.66 -17.05 19.83
N PRO A 696 38.97 -17.57 18.62
CA PRO A 696 40.33 -17.95 18.31
C PRO A 696 41.29 -16.76 18.04
N ARG A 697 40.77 -15.57 17.77
CA ARG A 697 41.58 -14.37 17.44
C ARG A 697 42.54 -13.95 18.53
N PRO A 698 42.16 -13.89 19.84
CA PRO A 698 43.09 -13.57 20.88
C PRO A 698 44.27 -14.56 20.97
N ALA A 699 44.04 -15.87 20.74
CA ALA A 699 45.08 -16.87 20.68
C ALA A 699 46.03 -16.62 19.47
N ILE A 700 45.48 -16.31 18.31
CA ILE A 700 46.31 -15.99 17.13
C ILE A 700 47.13 -14.73 17.36
N VAL A 701 46.58 -13.69 17.95
CA VAL A 701 47.31 -12.45 18.29
C VAL A 701 48.37 -12.73 19.33
N LEU A 702 48.09 -13.59 20.32
CA LEU A 702 49.05 -14.02 21.31
C LEU A 702 50.26 -14.73 20.67
N LEU A 703 50.03 -15.67 19.73
CA LEU A 703 51.09 -16.39 19.01
C LEU A 703 51.92 -15.46 18.13
N ILE A 704 51.26 -14.53 17.42
CA ILE A 704 51.97 -13.51 16.63
C ILE A 704 52.86 -12.64 17.54
N TRP A 705 52.29 -12.18 18.67
CA TRP A 705 53.03 -11.34 19.61
C TRP A 705 54.15 -12.10 20.29
N ALA A 706 53.94 -13.38 20.63
CA ALA A 706 54.96 -14.28 21.15
C ALA A 706 56.14 -14.41 20.16
N SER A 707 55.84 -14.54 18.86
CA SER A 707 56.88 -14.61 17.83
C SER A 707 57.70 -13.30 17.72
N ILE A 708 57.02 -12.14 17.76
CA ILE A 708 57.68 -10.83 17.77
C ILE A 708 58.55 -10.66 19.02
N SER A 709 58.00 -11.00 20.21
CA SER A 709 58.69 -10.93 21.48
C SER A 709 59.92 -11.87 21.51
N SER A 710 59.77 -13.08 20.93
CA SER A 710 60.86 -14.03 20.81
C SER A 710 62.05 -13.48 20.01
N VAL A 711 61.76 -12.82 18.86
CA VAL A 711 62.85 -12.17 18.10
C VAL A 711 63.51 -11.03 18.88
N ALA A 712 62.69 -10.22 19.59
CA ALA A 712 63.21 -9.14 20.42
C ALA A 712 64.10 -9.67 21.57
N PHE A 713 63.69 -10.76 22.23
CA PHE A 713 64.46 -11.38 23.31
C PHE A 713 65.72 -12.10 22.77
N GLN A 714 65.68 -12.65 21.57
CA GLN A 714 66.88 -13.22 20.93
C GLN A 714 67.90 -12.12 20.61
N ILE A 715 67.44 -10.95 20.14
CA ILE A 715 68.33 -9.78 19.91
C ILE A 715 68.85 -9.29 21.27
N ALA A 716 68.04 -9.14 22.30
CA ALA A 716 68.45 -8.75 23.64
C ALA A 716 69.52 -9.70 24.19
N ARG A 717 69.37 -11.02 24.01
CA ARG A 717 70.34 -12.02 24.41
C ARG A 717 71.69 -11.86 23.67
N SER A 718 71.63 -11.60 22.36
CA SER A 718 72.83 -11.40 21.58
C SER A 718 73.63 -10.11 21.97
N GLN A 719 72.94 -9.18 22.61
CA GLN A 719 73.52 -7.93 23.14
C GLN A 719 73.87 -8.03 24.64
N HIS A 720 73.84 -9.21 25.22
CA HIS A 720 74.09 -9.48 26.66
C HIS A 720 73.19 -8.72 27.65
N LEU A 721 71.98 -8.33 27.18
CA LEU A 721 70.96 -7.70 28.03
C LEU A 721 70.08 -8.70 28.82
N ILE A 722 70.14 -9.97 28.46
CA ILE A 722 69.51 -11.07 29.16
C ILE A 722 70.57 -12.06 29.54
N GLU A 723 70.81 -12.27 30.82
CA GLU A 723 71.81 -13.17 31.38
C GLU A 723 71.20 -14.25 32.26
N PRO A 724 71.91 -15.39 32.46
CA PRO A 724 71.38 -16.40 33.37
C PRO A 724 71.37 -15.85 34.80
N THR A 725 70.35 -16.14 35.62
CA THR A 725 70.31 -15.82 37.03
C THR A 725 71.45 -16.47 37.76
N TRP A 726 71.83 -15.90 38.92
CA TRP A 726 72.92 -16.46 39.72
C TRP A 726 72.77 -17.98 39.96
N HIS A 727 71.60 -18.46 40.22
CA HIS A 727 71.26 -19.87 40.42
C HIS A 727 71.57 -20.69 39.16
N ASN A 728 71.21 -20.21 37.99
CA ASN A 728 71.43 -20.89 36.71
C ASN A 728 72.95 -20.80 36.31
N LYS A 729 73.71 -19.73 36.72
CA LYS A 729 75.16 -19.62 36.58
C LYS A 729 75.87 -20.64 37.44
N GLU A 730 75.41 -20.88 38.69
CA GLU A 730 75.90 -21.93 39.58
C GLU A 730 75.74 -23.31 38.99
N ASN A 731 74.49 -23.58 38.44
CA ASN A 731 74.22 -24.85 37.82
C ASN A 731 75.13 -25.17 36.57
N LEU A 732 75.55 -24.08 35.86
CA LEU A 732 76.48 -24.22 34.75
C LEU A 732 77.89 -24.55 35.23
N ALA A 733 78.35 -24.01 36.34
CA ALA A 733 79.69 -24.19 36.94
C ALA A 733 79.83 -25.50 37.73
N ALA A 734 78.82 -26.06 38.31
CA ALA A 734 78.75 -27.29 38.98
C ALA A 734 78.93 -28.47 38.05
N LYS A 735 79.96 -29.41 38.32
CA LYS A 735 79.97 -30.68 37.64
C LYS A 735 78.67 -31.44 37.96
N PRO A 736 78.08 -32.09 37.03
CA PRO A 736 76.77 -32.72 37.21
C PRO A 736 76.94 -33.94 38.15
N ASP A 737 76.88 -33.75 39.47
CA ASP A 737 76.53 -34.79 40.40
C ASP A 737 75.03 -35.06 40.39
N ARG A 738 74.64 -36.23 40.01
CA ARG A 738 73.28 -36.68 39.62
C ARG A 738 72.18 -36.56 40.64
N GLU A 739 72.45 -36.13 41.86
CA GLU A 739 71.43 -36.15 42.91
C GLU A 739 71.05 -34.88 43.63
N SER A 740 71.73 -33.72 43.36
CA SER A 740 71.42 -32.57 44.22
C SER A 740 71.36 -31.17 43.49
N ASN A 741 71.70 -31.06 42.25
CA ASN A 741 71.59 -29.76 41.53
C ASN A 741 70.65 -29.87 40.32
N PRO A 742 69.67 -28.95 40.20
CA PRO A 742 68.84 -28.83 38.97
C PRO A 742 69.72 -28.60 37.73
N PRO A 743 69.38 -29.19 36.56
CA PRO A 743 70.21 -29.05 35.34
C PRO A 743 70.17 -27.59 34.86
N TYR A 744 71.29 -27.17 34.27
CA TYR A 744 71.35 -25.84 33.58
C TYR A 744 70.27 -25.75 32.52
N VAL A 745 69.51 -24.68 32.57
CA VAL A 745 68.44 -24.41 31.61
C VAL A 745 68.98 -23.46 30.51
N PRO A 746 69.16 -23.94 29.26
CA PRO A 746 69.65 -23.11 28.16
C PRO A 746 68.58 -22.08 27.78
N PHE A 747 69.04 -20.89 27.35
CA PHE A 747 68.11 -19.82 26.90
C PHE A 747 67.37 -20.25 25.64
N ASN A 748 66.07 -20.18 25.68
CA ASN A 748 65.20 -20.40 24.51
C ASN A 748 64.24 -19.22 24.38
N ALA A 749 64.54 -18.35 23.40
CA ALA A 749 63.75 -17.11 23.22
C ALA A 749 62.27 -17.31 22.94
N PRO A 750 61.84 -18.29 22.13
CA PRO A 750 60.43 -18.66 22.02
C PRO A 750 59.74 -19.05 23.31
N ILE A 751 60.44 -19.91 24.11
CA ILE A 751 59.93 -20.40 25.38
C ILE A 751 59.90 -19.24 26.40
N PHE A 752 60.97 -18.42 26.46
CA PHE A 752 61.01 -17.23 27.31
C PHE A 752 59.92 -16.22 26.96
N ALA A 753 59.62 -16.02 25.69
CA ALA A 753 58.53 -15.15 25.27
C ALA A 753 57.18 -15.67 25.70
N LEU A 754 56.94 -16.97 25.55
CA LEU A 754 55.67 -17.61 26.02
C LEU A 754 55.58 -17.58 27.54
N ASP A 755 56.66 -17.84 28.29
CA ASP A 755 56.72 -17.83 29.74
C ASP A 755 56.46 -16.45 30.36
N THR A 756 56.86 -15.39 29.63
CA THR A 756 56.54 -14.01 30.00
C THR A 756 55.11 -13.57 29.61
N LEU A 757 54.52 -14.19 28.56
CA LEU A 757 53.20 -13.86 28.06
C LEU A 757 52.08 -14.63 28.74
N VAL A 758 52.24 -15.96 28.99
CA VAL A 758 51.17 -16.81 29.50
C VAL A 758 51.26 -16.94 31.03
N PRO A 759 50.38 -16.27 31.76
CA PRO A 759 50.52 -16.12 33.22
C PRO A 759 50.29 -17.40 34.01
N LEU A 760 49.67 -18.41 33.44
CA LEU A 760 49.31 -19.65 34.08
C LEU A 760 50.25 -20.80 33.81
N VAL A 761 51.26 -20.57 32.95
CA VAL A 761 52.25 -21.59 32.55
C VAL A 761 53.60 -21.16 33.07
N ASN A 762 54.26 -22.03 33.79
CA ASN A 762 55.64 -21.86 34.16
C ASN A 762 56.50 -22.82 33.31
N LEU A 763 57.37 -22.23 32.43
CA LEU A 763 58.26 -22.96 31.54
C LEU A 763 59.69 -22.87 31.96
N ASP A 764 59.93 -22.49 33.24
CA ASP A 764 61.23 -22.38 33.92
C ASP A 764 62.22 -21.44 33.27
N GLN A 765 61.82 -20.68 32.22
CA GLN A 765 62.74 -19.72 31.56
C GLN A 765 62.86 -18.42 32.35
N LYS A 766 61.75 -17.87 32.85
CA LYS A 766 61.70 -16.58 33.57
C LYS A 766 62.36 -16.64 34.95
N GLU A 767 62.51 -17.83 35.57
CA GLU A 767 63.20 -18.06 36.84
C GLU A 767 64.66 -18.25 36.65
N ASN A 768 65.12 -18.70 35.48
CA ASN A 768 66.50 -18.99 35.15
C ASN A 768 67.21 -17.92 34.36
N TRP A 769 66.49 -16.91 33.82
CA TRP A 769 67.00 -15.83 33.03
C TRP A 769 66.46 -14.48 33.46
N GLU A 770 67.36 -13.47 33.62
CA GLU A 770 67.00 -12.11 34.08
C GLU A 770 67.61 -11.05 33.15
N VAL A 771 66.99 -9.85 33.21
CA VAL A 771 67.51 -8.68 32.50
C VAL A 771 68.53 -8.01 33.35
N GLU A 772 69.78 -7.98 32.87
CA GLU A 772 70.90 -7.37 33.59
C GLU A 772 70.99 -5.87 33.22
N PRO A 773 71.01 -4.97 34.22
CA PRO A 773 71.20 -3.55 33.93
C PRO A 773 72.59 -3.26 33.32
N MET A 774 72.64 -2.51 32.24
CA MET A 774 73.85 -2.12 31.57
C MET A 774 74.91 -1.48 32.52
N SER A 775 74.45 -0.95 33.62
CA SER A 775 75.26 -0.40 34.71
C SER A 775 76.26 -1.43 35.32
N HIS A 776 75.88 -2.72 35.37
CA HIS A 776 76.76 -3.77 35.90
C HIS A 776 77.93 -4.12 34.99
N HIS A 777 77.69 -4.17 33.70
CA HIS A 777 78.72 -4.43 32.71
C HIS A 777 79.75 -3.36 32.66
N MET A 778 79.40 -2.09 32.86
CA MET A 778 80.32 -0.98 32.92
C MET A 778 81.18 -0.96 34.18
N VAL A 779 80.68 -1.51 35.26
CA VAL A 779 81.43 -1.64 36.55
C VAL A 779 82.46 -2.76 36.47
N GLU A 780 82.10 -3.88 35.85
CA GLU A 780 83.09 -5.00 35.67
C GLU A 780 84.22 -4.69 34.67
N ALA A 781 83.99 -3.80 33.72
CA ALA A 781 84.97 -3.36 32.72
C ALA A 781 85.97 -2.32 33.25
N GLY A 782 85.89 -1.94 34.55
CA GLY A 782 86.90 -0.99 35.14
C GLY A 782 86.69 0.46 34.72
N THR A 783 85.63 0.83 34.10
CA THR A 783 85.31 2.19 33.72
C THR A 783 84.70 2.92 34.93
N ARG A 784 84.98 4.23 35.10
CA ARG A 784 84.59 5.05 36.21
C ARG A 784 83.13 4.96 36.55
N PRO A 785 82.69 5.05 37.87
CA PRO A 785 81.24 4.97 38.25
C PRO A 785 80.47 6.10 37.57
N PHE A 786 79.33 5.69 37.03
CA PHE A 786 78.40 6.55 36.32
C PHE A 786 77.96 7.72 37.16
N SER A 787 78.15 8.97 36.76
CA SER A 787 77.77 10.15 37.51
C SER A 787 76.41 10.60 37.14
N TRP A 788 75.60 11.20 38.05
CA TRP A 788 74.30 11.80 37.81
C TRP A 788 74.30 12.85 36.66
N ARG A 789 75.46 13.39 36.26
CA ARG A 789 75.61 14.27 35.14
C ARG A 789 75.46 13.54 33.78
N ASP A 790 75.94 12.33 33.70
CA ASP A 790 75.88 11.48 32.52
C ASP A 790 74.41 11.07 32.27
N TYR A 791 73.67 10.88 33.32
CA TYR A 791 72.23 10.59 33.30
C TYR A 791 71.40 11.71 32.65
N ARG A 792 71.81 13.01 32.80
CA ARG A 792 71.12 14.15 32.21
C ARG A 792 71.46 14.30 30.72
N THR A 793 72.60 13.87 30.26
CA THR A 793 73.06 13.99 28.88
C THR A 793 72.37 12.92 28.00
N TYR A 794 72.05 11.77 28.59
CA TYR A 794 71.27 10.67 27.90
C TYR A 794 69.74 10.74 28.06
N SER A 795 69.24 11.72 28.81
CA SER A 795 67.82 11.94 28.96
C SER A 795 67.17 12.74 27.84
N GLY A 796 67.77 12.77 26.65
CA GLY A 796 67.13 13.16 25.44
C GLY A 796 66.00 12.13 25.14
N LEU A 797 64.86 12.63 24.98
CA LEU A 797 63.50 12.08 24.98
C LEU A 797 63.27 10.69 24.37
N LEU A 798 64.25 9.98 23.85
CA LEU A 798 64.13 8.67 23.20
C LEU A 798 65.33 7.71 23.36
N SER A 799 66.37 8.04 24.08
CA SER A 799 67.46 7.10 24.39
C SER A 799 67.23 6.48 25.78
N SER A 800 66.17 5.74 25.90
CA SER A 800 66.04 4.77 26.94
C SER A 800 67.10 3.72 26.75
N ALA A 801 67.88 3.48 27.77
CA ALA A 801 68.88 2.42 27.76
C ALA A 801 68.22 1.10 27.29
N PRO A 802 68.84 0.27 26.43
CA PRO A 802 68.26 -0.95 25.88
C PRO A 802 67.71 -1.91 26.92
N ASP A 803 68.33 -2.00 28.12
CA ASP A 803 67.92 -2.77 29.27
C ASP A 803 66.50 -2.37 29.76
N ARG A 804 66.18 -1.07 29.76
CA ARG A 804 64.88 -0.58 30.11
C ARG A 804 63.78 -0.97 29.10
N LEU A 805 64.15 -0.98 27.83
CA LEU A 805 63.25 -1.42 26.79
C LEU A 805 62.87 -2.90 26.94
N VAL A 806 63.85 -3.75 27.26
CA VAL A 806 63.59 -5.16 27.50
C VAL A 806 62.77 -5.35 28.75
N GLY A 807 63.08 -4.62 29.84
CA GLY A 807 62.26 -4.64 31.07
C GLY A 807 60.81 -4.19 30.83
N TRP A 808 60.61 -3.09 30.09
CA TRP A 808 59.28 -2.66 29.68
C TRP A 808 58.57 -3.65 28.77
N LEU A 809 59.29 -4.33 27.87
CA LEU A 809 58.73 -5.39 27.03
C LEU A 809 58.19 -6.55 27.89
N ILE A 810 58.97 -6.97 28.92
CA ILE A 810 58.56 -8.03 29.83
C ILE A 810 57.28 -7.61 30.62
N ILE A 811 57.25 -6.38 31.14
CA ILE A 811 56.06 -5.83 31.83
C ILE A 811 54.86 -5.80 30.89
N PHE A 812 55.08 -5.30 29.70
CA PHE A 812 54.02 -5.24 28.68
C PHE A 812 53.57 -6.64 28.32
N ASN A 813 54.46 -7.59 28.10
CA ASN A 813 54.10 -8.99 27.84
C ASN A 813 53.22 -9.57 28.94
N LYS A 814 53.53 -9.34 30.20
CA LYS A 814 52.72 -9.81 31.32
C LYS A 814 51.30 -9.25 31.26
N PHE A 815 51.15 -7.92 31.14
CA PHE A 815 49.81 -7.29 31.06
C PHE A 815 49.07 -7.71 29.82
N PHE A 816 49.74 -7.71 28.66
CA PHE A 816 49.12 -8.05 27.40
C PHE A 816 48.72 -9.54 27.32
N GLY A 817 49.58 -10.39 27.85
CA GLY A 817 49.32 -11.82 27.95
C GLY A 817 48.11 -12.11 28.87
N TRP A 818 48.01 -11.45 30.04
CA TRP A 818 46.85 -11.54 30.90
C TRP A 818 45.57 -11.12 30.20
N LEU A 819 45.61 -10.02 29.51
CA LEU A 819 44.47 -9.51 28.73
C LEU A 819 44.05 -10.52 27.67
N LEU A 820 44.98 -10.99 26.83
CA LEU A 820 44.68 -11.92 25.74
C LEU A 820 44.22 -13.28 26.23
N THR A 821 44.86 -13.82 27.29
CA THR A 821 44.45 -15.09 27.89
C THR A 821 43.08 -15.02 28.53
N SER A 822 42.77 -13.94 29.25
CA SER A 822 41.45 -13.71 29.85
C SER A 822 40.36 -13.54 28.77
N LEU A 823 40.66 -12.81 27.70
CA LEU A 823 39.76 -12.65 26.58
C LEU A 823 39.51 -13.97 25.82
N PHE A 824 40.57 -14.78 25.66
CA PHE A 824 40.46 -16.11 25.07
C PHE A 824 39.61 -17.05 25.94
N ALA A 825 39.86 -17.12 27.25
CA ALA A 825 39.08 -17.92 28.17
C ALA A 825 37.61 -17.47 28.21
N GLY A 826 37.36 -16.17 28.31
CA GLY A 826 36.01 -15.61 28.26
C GLY A 826 35.30 -15.84 26.91
N GLY A 827 36.06 -15.88 25.82
CA GLY A 827 35.53 -16.20 24.48
C GLY A 827 35.17 -17.67 24.33
N VAL A 828 35.99 -18.58 24.83
CA VAL A 828 35.74 -20.05 24.84
C VAL A 828 34.55 -20.40 25.70
N THR A 829 34.46 -19.85 26.90
CA THR A 829 33.36 -20.12 27.86
C THR A 829 32.03 -19.44 27.42
N GLY A 830 32.05 -18.60 26.43
CA GLY A 830 30.87 -17.88 26.00
C GLY A 830 30.45 -16.71 26.91
N LEU A 831 31.14 -16.47 28.03
CA LEU A 831 30.85 -15.39 28.98
C LEU A 831 30.87 -13.99 28.35
N LEU A 832 31.66 -13.81 27.30
CA LEU A 832 31.78 -12.55 26.56
C LEU A 832 30.82 -12.44 25.37
N ARG A 833 30.07 -13.47 25.04
CA ARG A 833 28.92 -13.40 24.16
C ARG A 833 27.88 -12.67 24.98
N GLY A 834 27.65 -11.38 24.69
CA GLY A 834 26.67 -10.56 25.36
C GLY A 834 25.32 -11.27 25.40
N GLY A 835 25.18 -12.12 26.39
CA GLY A 835 24.01 -12.95 26.66
C GLY A 835 22.90 -12.05 27.21
N ARG A 836 22.14 -11.50 26.32
CA ARG A 836 20.69 -11.43 26.46
C ARG A 836 20.13 -12.25 25.30
N GLU A 837 19.92 -13.53 25.56
CA GLU A 837 18.77 -14.17 24.93
C GLU A 837 17.64 -13.18 25.10
N PRO A 838 16.96 -12.76 24.04
CA PRO A 838 15.73 -12.01 24.22
C PRO A 838 14.89 -12.89 25.13
N ALA A 839 14.61 -12.42 26.35
CA ALA A 839 13.62 -13.05 27.20
C ALA A 839 12.45 -13.36 26.29
N GLU A 840 11.98 -14.58 26.32
CA GLU A 840 10.76 -15.01 25.67
C GLU A 840 9.75 -13.91 25.97
N LEU A 841 9.35 -13.17 24.96
CA LEU A 841 8.20 -12.30 25.08
C LEU A 841 7.06 -13.24 25.48
N PRO A 842 6.32 -12.96 26.57
CA PRO A 842 5.22 -13.81 27.00
C PRO A 842 4.34 -14.05 25.78
N GLY A 843 4.15 -15.32 25.47
CA GLY A 843 3.25 -15.75 24.42
C GLY A 843 1.88 -15.15 24.74
N GLY A 844 1.40 -14.26 23.86
CA GLY A 844 -0.01 -13.96 23.81
C GLY A 844 -0.71 -15.21 23.29
N GLU A 845 -1.52 -15.81 24.15
CA GLU A 845 -2.56 -16.77 23.76
C GLU A 845 -3.55 -16.16 22.79
#